data_744d56d295ef70192690b1a905658123
#
_entry.id   744d56d295ef70192690b1a905658123
#
_cell.length_a   1.000
_cell.length_b   1.000
_cell.length_c   1.000
_cell.angle_alpha   90.00
_cell.angle_beta   90.00
_cell.angle_gamma   90.00
#
_symmetry.space_group_name_H-M   'P 1'
#
loop_
_entity.id
_entity.type
_entity.pdbx_description
1 polymer ?
#
loop_
_entity_poly.entity_id
_entity_poly.type
_entity_poly.pdbx_seq_one_letter_code
_entity_poly.pdbx_strand_id
1 'polypeptide(L)'
;MIAVLTVLLTLGISMASAQNKSSSQENKTYPPGSAWTLSWPLGTHIESTLDTLLYNYQRQFVTSMTSDAWASTGQFTGPAINMIYFDRPEQMPFYFDNALSYWLPTFDKQKFYNVFIPYTQLSYNMGYGTENRTDHLKATFAGNVNRKVGVGAWIDYPYTKGSYAEQAAKGLGFGFSGYYTGARYEMQAFFNHYNHLNKENGGITDDLYITNPAELQGGVNSIEPKSIPVNLTAAHNRVVGSQFYMSHAYKIGFWQDMTQPEDTVERKEYIPVTKFVYAFDWKDNRHMFLNQNSGDAVNFWKNTYFNLSETRDDASWWSVSNTVGIEMIEGFRKWAKFGISAYATYEIDKYRYNVEGMDAIISPLPHEEGDNPPTEEPPAEDEGTDTGLSPLPEGYENALRHRRNRLWVGGRIEKTRGTAIRYAADAKFGLLGDAIGDIDVSGEMETRFRLGKDTVRINVNGFFRNIEPNYMLNHYVGNHFIWNNDFGKIRSFRAEGKLSIPWTWTELRVGVENVQNQIYFNSDCKPQQYGGSVQVFSAAIEQKLKFGIWNWNNTVTYQKTSNTDIIPLPELSVYSNMFLYFHAFKALTVQIGVDVDWYTKYTGLAYQPATMTFHSQGADAVKVGNFINSNVYLTCKLYKVRFFVMCSHLNQGWFSKNYFSLPHYPVDPRQFRLGLSIDFAN
;
A
#
# COMPACT_ATOMS: atom_id res chain seq x y z
N MET A 1 9.63 3.74 22.36
CA MET A 1 9.31 4.93 21.54
C MET A 1 10.15 6.15 21.89
N ILE A 2 10.15 6.63 23.14
CA ILE A 2 10.96 7.77 23.61
C ILE A 2 12.46 7.55 23.33
N ALA A 3 13.00 6.35 23.57
CA ALA A 3 14.41 6.02 23.36
C ALA A 3 14.83 6.11 21.87
N VAL A 4 13.99 5.66 20.92
CA VAL A 4 14.26 5.75 19.48
C VAL A 4 14.19 7.20 19.00
N LEU A 5 13.23 7.96 19.52
CA LEU A 5 13.10 9.39 19.21
C LEU A 5 14.31 10.17 19.78
N THR A 6 14.77 9.82 20.97
CA THR A 6 15.96 10.41 21.59
C THR A 6 17.22 10.08 20.80
N VAL A 7 17.37 8.86 20.28
CA VAL A 7 18.50 8.46 19.44
C VAL A 7 18.47 9.19 18.10
N LEU A 8 17.32 9.33 17.45
CA LEU A 8 17.18 10.08 16.20
C LEU A 8 17.43 11.58 16.40
N LEU A 9 16.94 12.16 17.49
CA LEU A 9 17.19 13.55 17.87
C LEU A 9 18.66 13.78 18.24
N THR A 10 19.29 12.88 19.00
CA THR A 10 20.71 13.00 19.38
C THR A 10 21.64 12.81 18.18
N LEU A 11 21.32 11.88 17.26
CA LEU A 11 22.06 11.75 16.00
C LEU A 11 21.90 13.00 15.12
N GLY A 12 20.70 13.55 15.00
CA GLY A 12 20.46 14.80 14.28
C GLY A 12 21.19 15.99 14.89
N ILE A 13 21.15 16.13 16.22
CA ILE A 13 21.83 17.22 16.96
C ILE A 13 23.35 17.05 16.93
N SER A 14 23.88 15.83 17.07
CA SER A 14 25.32 15.59 17.03
C SER A 14 25.92 15.84 15.65
N MET A 15 25.22 15.50 14.57
CA MET A 15 25.65 15.86 13.21
C MET A 15 25.54 17.36 12.91
N ALA A 16 24.48 18.02 13.39
CA ALA A 16 24.33 19.46 13.29
C ALA A 16 25.42 20.22 14.09
N SER A 17 25.80 19.70 15.26
CA SER A 17 26.87 20.28 16.10
C SER A 17 28.30 20.10 15.52
N ALA A 18 28.53 19.03 14.78
CA ALA A 18 29.81 18.79 14.10
C ALA A 18 30.06 19.79 12.95
N GLN A 19 29.01 20.34 12.34
CA GLN A 19 29.09 21.35 11.29
C GLN A 19 29.29 22.77 11.80
N ASN A 20 28.92 23.07 13.04
CA ASN A 20 28.97 24.44 13.60
C ASN A 20 30.39 24.90 14.03
N LYS A 21 31.44 24.18 13.73
CA LYS A 21 32.83 24.56 14.09
C LYS A 21 33.65 25.21 12.99
N SER A 22 33.05 25.67 11.90
CA SER A 22 33.79 26.50 10.92
C SER A 22 33.08 27.82 10.68
N SER A 23 33.72 28.85 11.11
CA SER A 23 33.44 30.29 11.01
C SER A 23 33.15 30.78 9.57
N SER A 24 32.43 31.91 9.51
CA SER A 24 32.10 32.75 8.36
C SER A 24 30.98 32.21 7.44
N GLN A 25 29.78 32.76 7.65
CA GLN A 25 28.64 32.64 6.76
C GLN A 25 28.92 33.38 5.43
N GLU A 26 29.57 32.72 4.49
CA GLU A 26 29.23 32.92 3.09
C GLU A 26 27.91 32.17 2.81
N ASN A 27 26.95 32.82 2.21
CA ASN A 27 25.71 32.19 1.70
C ASN A 27 26.09 31.23 0.56
N LYS A 28 26.59 30.04 0.91
CA LYS A 28 26.80 28.94 -0.04
C LYS A 28 25.48 28.33 -0.40
N THR A 29 24.97 28.61 -1.58
CA THR A 29 23.86 27.86 -2.20
C THR A 29 24.39 26.47 -2.55
N TYR A 30 23.95 25.47 -1.79
CA TYR A 30 24.23 24.07 -2.11
C TYR A 30 23.28 23.59 -3.20
N PRO A 31 23.72 22.70 -4.12
CA PRO A 31 22.83 22.10 -5.09
C PRO A 31 21.73 21.31 -4.37
N PRO A 32 20.51 21.25 -4.93
CA PRO A 32 19.42 20.49 -4.36
C PRO A 32 19.82 19.01 -4.22
N GLY A 33 19.40 18.38 -3.12
CA GLY A 33 19.57 16.95 -2.93
C GLY A 33 18.79 16.14 -3.99
N SER A 34 19.19 14.91 -4.21
CA SER A 34 18.49 13.94 -5.07
C SER A 34 17.96 12.77 -4.25
N ALA A 35 16.89 12.16 -4.74
CA ALA A 35 16.33 10.94 -4.17
C ALA A 35 16.06 9.92 -5.27
N TRP A 36 16.07 8.63 -4.94
CA TRP A 36 15.69 7.56 -5.83
C TRP A 36 15.01 6.42 -5.07
N THR A 37 14.26 5.61 -5.77
CA THR A 37 13.78 4.30 -5.37
C THR A 37 14.46 3.22 -6.20
N LEU A 38 14.18 1.96 -5.91
CA LEU A 38 14.79 0.83 -6.61
C LEU A 38 13.75 0.08 -7.44
N SER A 39 14.15 -0.44 -8.59
CA SER A 39 13.38 -1.39 -9.40
C SER A 39 13.77 -2.81 -9.02
N TRP A 40 12.81 -3.63 -8.67
CA TRP A 40 13.01 -5.07 -8.46
C TRP A 40 13.15 -5.78 -9.82
N PRO A 41 13.98 -6.86 -9.97
CA PRO A 41 14.80 -7.46 -8.93
C PRO A 41 16.23 -6.92 -8.86
N LEU A 42 16.72 -6.19 -9.86
CA LEU A 42 18.14 -5.82 -10.00
C LEU A 42 18.56 -4.60 -9.14
N GLY A 43 17.63 -3.91 -8.50
CA GLY A 43 17.94 -2.70 -7.74
C GLY A 43 18.38 -1.53 -8.63
N THR A 44 17.87 -1.44 -9.85
CA THR A 44 18.13 -0.30 -10.74
C THR A 44 17.50 0.96 -10.16
N HIS A 45 18.20 2.10 -10.25
CA HIS A 45 17.72 3.37 -9.71
C HIS A 45 16.58 3.94 -10.55
N ILE A 46 15.48 4.32 -9.88
CA ILE A 46 14.38 5.09 -10.43
C ILE A 46 14.44 6.48 -9.79
N GLU A 47 14.58 7.53 -10.59
CA GLU A 47 14.60 8.91 -10.09
C GLU A 47 13.33 9.22 -9.28
N SER A 48 13.51 9.81 -8.12
CA SER A 48 12.43 10.26 -7.24
C SER A 48 12.70 11.69 -6.77
N THR A 49 11.69 12.34 -6.23
CA THR A 49 11.83 13.70 -5.68
C THR A 49 11.97 13.67 -4.17
N LEU A 50 12.69 14.64 -3.63
CA LEU A 50 12.59 14.99 -2.22
C LEU A 50 11.15 15.43 -1.95
N ASP A 51 10.65 15.10 -0.75
CA ASP A 51 9.30 15.54 -0.36
C ASP A 51 9.28 17.06 -0.14
N THR A 52 8.83 17.76 -1.17
CA THR A 52 8.71 19.23 -1.21
C THR A 52 7.27 19.64 -1.49
N LEU A 53 6.31 19.05 -0.78
CA LEU A 53 4.90 19.42 -0.94
C LEU A 53 4.69 20.92 -0.77
N LEU A 54 4.28 21.56 -1.86
CA LEU A 54 4.02 23.01 -1.88
C LEU A 54 2.63 23.35 -1.34
N TYR A 55 1.65 22.46 -1.57
CA TYR A 55 0.24 22.67 -1.21
C TYR A 55 -0.47 21.33 -1.00
N ASN A 56 -1.70 21.36 -0.50
CA ASN A 56 -2.55 20.20 -0.19
C ASN A 56 -1.95 19.26 0.88
N TYR A 57 -1.21 19.83 1.83
CA TYR A 57 -0.56 19.07 2.89
C TYR A 57 -1.58 18.30 3.77
N GLN A 58 -2.78 18.85 3.98
CA GLN A 58 -3.86 18.23 4.75
C GLN A 58 -4.31 16.87 4.19
N ARG A 59 -4.15 16.61 2.89
CA ARG A 59 -4.59 15.35 2.26
C ARG A 59 -3.82 14.13 2.70
N GLN A 60 -2.66 14.28 3.29
CA GLN A 60 -1.80 13.16 3.67
C GLN A 60 -2.25 12.41 4.93
N PHE A 61 -3.23 12.94 5.66
CA PHE A 61 -3.52 12.53 7.03
C PHE A 61 -4.96 12.09 7.28
N VAL A 62 -5.73 11.89 6.23
CA VAL A 62 -7.11 11.41 6.32
C VAL A 62 -7.30 10.26 5.34
N THR A 63 -7.83 9.13 5.79
CA THR A 63 -8.01 7.94 4.95
C THR A 63 -8.77 8.26 3.66
N SER A 64 -9.88 8.99 3.78
CA SER A 64 -10.70 9.40 2.63
C SER A 64 -10.01 10.35 1.64
N MET A 65 -8.86 10.90 2.01
CA MET A 65 -8.09 11.86 1.21
C MET A 65 -6.86 11.24 0.53
N THR A 66 -6.59 9.96 0.74
CA THR A 66 -5.43 9.27 0.14
C THR A 66 -5.65 8.87 -1.31
N SER A 67 -6.92 8.85 -1.76
CA SER A 67 -7.32 8.58 -3.14
C SER A 67 -8.56 9.41 -3.47
N ASP A 68 -8.81 9.65 -4.75
CA ASP A 68 -10.00 10.35 -5.23
C ASP A 68 -11.28 9.51 -5.04
N ALA A 69 -11.17 8.20 -4.87
CA ALA A 69 -12.28 7.31 -4.52
C ALA A 69 -11.78 6.13 -3.68
N TRP A 70 -12.13 6.14 -2.40
CA TRP A 70 -11.60 5.23 -1.40
C TRP A 70 -12.71 4.57 -0.58
N ALA A 71 -12.68 3.23 -0.48
CA ALA A 71 -13.55 2.48 0.40
C ALA A 71 -12.74 1.89 1.55
N SER A 72 -13.16 2.14 2.79
CA SER A 72 -12.46 1.70 3.99
C SER A 72 -13.43 1.35 5.12
N THR A 73 -12.93 0.63 6.11
CA THR A 73 -13.66 0.34 7.35
C THR A 73 -13.85 1.57 8.25
N GLY A 74 -13.39 2.75 7.82
CA GLY A 74 -13.59 4.04 8.47
C GLY A 74 -12.45 4.48 9.40
N GLN A 75 -11.72 3.56 10.05
CA GLN A 75 -10.61 3.96 10.91
C GLN A 75 -9.37 4.39 10.12
N PHE A 76 -8.63 5.34 10.68
CA PHE A 76 -7.34 5.73 10.16
C PHE A 76 -6.36 4.53 10.20
N THR A 77 -5.71 4.21 9.10
CA THR A 77 -4.90 3.00 8.90
C THR A 77 -5.65 1.66 8.96
N GLY A 78 -6.97 1.69 8.81
CA GLY A 78 -7.77 0.48 8.68
C GLY A 78 -7.71 -0.13 7.28
N PRO A 79 -8.26 -1.34 7.15
CA PRO A 79 -8.43 -2.01 5.86
C PRO A 79 -9.17 -1.16 4.85
N ALA A 80 -8.67 -1.16 3.62
CA ALA A 80 -9.21 -0.29 2.59
C ALA A 80 -8.90 -0.77 1.17
N ILE A 81 -9.71 -0.35 0.21
CA ILE A 81 -9.54 -0.64 -1.22
C ILE A 81 -9.76 0.61 -2.06
N ASN A 82 -8.92 0.82 -3.08
CA ASN A 82 -9.13 1.89 -4.05
C ASN A 82 -10.26 1.52 -5.00
N MET A 83 -11.25 2.40 -5.14
CA MET A 83 -12.38 2.21 -6.05
C MET A 83 -12.03 2.58 -7.50
N ILE A 84 -10.94 3.33 -7.73
CA ILE A 84 -10.40 3.55 -9.07
C ILE A 84 -9.50 2.36 -9.43
N TYR A 85 -9.95 1.56 -10.38
CA TYR A 85 -9.34 0.26 -10.68
C TYR A 85 -7.86 0.36 -11.07
N PHE A 86 -7.52 1.32 -11.93
CA PHE A 86 -6.15 1.51 -12.42
C PHE A 86 -5.19 2.12 -11.37
N ASP A 87 -5.72 2.63 -10.26
CA ASP A 87 -4.92 3.15 -9.13
C ASP A 87 -4.74 2.11 -8.02
N ARG A 88 -5.27 0.89 -8.20
CA ARG A 88 -5.05 -0.21 -7.26
C ARG A 88 -3.59 -0.64 -7.29
N PRO A 89 -2.95 -0.80 -6.12
CA PRO A 89 -1.60 -1.36 -6.06
C PRO A 89 -1.59 -2.80 -6.56
N GLU A 90 -0.43 -3.27 -6.99
CA GLU A 90 -0.23 -4.68 -7.33
C GLU A 90 -0.48 -5.57 -6.10
N GLN A 91 -0.98 -6.79 -6.34
CA GLN A 91 -1.24 -7.74 -5.26
C GLN A 91 0.06 -8.11 -4.56
N MET A 92 0.05 -8.01 -3.24
CA MET A 92 1.21 -8.35 -2.42
C MET A 92 1.36 -9.87 -2.26
N PRO A 93 2.61 -10.38 -2.18
CA PRO A 93 2.86 -11.81 -1.98
C PRO A 93 2.23 -12.37 -0.71
N PHE A 94 2.28 -11.65 0.41
CA PHE A 94 1.53 -11.98 1.62
C PHE A 94 0.14 -11.35 1.54
N TYR A 95 -0.87 -12.17 1.37
CA TYR A 95 -2.21 -11.73 0.97
C TYR A 95 -2.84 -10.70 1.92
N PHE A 96 -2.65 -10.85 3.23
CA PHE A 96 -3.22 -9.95 4.26
C PHE A 96 -2.69 -8.53 4.22
N ASP A 97 -1.53 -8.30 3.60
CA ASP A 97 -0.96 -6.96 3.41
C ASP A 97 -1.78 -6.11 2.41
N ASN A 98 -2.57 -6.74 1.52
CA ASN A 98 -3.31 -6.03 0.47
C ASN A 98 -4.30 -5.02 1.04
N ALA A 99 -5.04 -5.38 2.09
CA ALA A 99 -6.01 -4.49 2.72
C ALA A 99 -5.36 -3.27 3.43
N LEU A 100 -4.06 -3.36 3.75
CA LEU A 100 -3.28 -2.31 4.41
C LEU A 100 -2.22 -1.68 3.49
N SER A 101 -2.19 -2.00 2.20
CA SER A 101 -1.13 -1.66 1.24
C SER A 101 -0.73 -0.18 1.20
N TYR A 102 -1.65 0.73 1.50
CA TYR A 102 -1.39 2.17 1.54
C TYR A 102 -0.52 2.58 2.73
N TRP A 103 -0.61 1.87 3.84
CA TRP A 103 0.05 2.18 5.09
C TRP A 103 1.38 1.45 5.27
N LEU A 104 1.60 0.40 4.48
CA LEU A 104 2.79 -0.43 4.60
C LEU A 104 3.98 0.15 3.83
N PRO A 105 5.21 -0.02 4.36
CA PRO A 105 6.44 0.33 3.68
C PRO A 105 6.78 -0.72 2.61
N THR A 106 6.25 -0.55 1.41
CA THR A 106 6.55 -1.46 0.29
C THR A 106 7.90 -1.15 -0.34
N PHE A 107 8.46 -2.10 -1.08
CA PHE A 107 9.76 -2.01 -1.74
C PHE A 107 9.88 -0.75 -2.63
N ASP A 108 8.85 -0.46 -3.40
CA ASP A 108 8.77 0.68 -4.32
C ASP A 108 8.70 2.05 -3.62
N LYS A 109 8.22 2.07 -2.36
CA LYS A 109 8.15 3.29 -1.54
C LYS A 109 9.46 3.61 -0.82
N GLN A 110 10.42 2.67 -0.75
CA GLN A 110 11.69 2.88 -0.07
C GLN A 110 12.56 3.87 -0.84
N LYS A 111 12.83 5.02 -0.24
CA LYS A 111 13.68 6.07 -0.82
C LYS A 111 15.08 6.04 -0.27
N PHE A 112 16.05 6.36 -1.15
CA PHE A 112 17.43 6.67 -0.83
C PHE A 112 17.66 8.14 -1.15
N TYR A 113 18.53 8.79 -0.38
CA TYR A 113 18.74 10.24 -0.46
C TYR A 113 20.22 10.54 -0.59
N ASN A 114 20.57 11.40 -1.56
CA ASN A 114 21.89 12.00 -1.68
C ASN A 114 21.77 13.49 -1.40
N VAL A 115 22.22 13.91 -0.23
CA VAL A 115 22.00 15.26 0.29
C VAL A 115 23.32 15.86 0.75
N PHE A 116 23.56 17.14 0.45
CA PHE A 116 24.75 17.85 0.89
C PHE A 116 24.69 18.27 2.37
N ILE A 117 23.49 18.55 2.83
CA ILE A 117 23.19 18.89 4.23
C ILE A 117 22.21 17.83 4.71
N PRO A 118 22.35 17.32 5.95
CA PRO A 118 21.40 16.35 6.48
C PRO A 118 19.96 16.82 6.34
N TYR A 119 19.13 15.96 5.78
CA TYR A 119 17.70 16.17 5.61
C TYR A 119 16.96 15.52 6.76
N THR A 120 16.17 16.28 7.49
CA THR A 120 15.28 15.75 8.53
C THR A 120 13.90 16.36 8.34
N GLN A 121 12.90 15.51 8.20
CA GLN A 121 11.49 15.91 8.17
C GLN A 121 10.79 15.29 9.36
N LEU A 122 10.11 16.11 10.15
CA LEU A 122 9.25 15.67 11.25
C LEU A 122 7.84 16.17 10.98
N SER A 123 6.85 15.29 11.02
CA SER A 123 5.44 15.64 10.91
C SER A 123 4.64 15.01 12.03
N TYR A 124 3.71 15.78 12.56
CA TYR A 124 2.76 15.34 13.54
C TYR A 124 1.36 15.85 13.20
N ASN A 125 0.39 14.95 13.20
CA ASN A 125 -0.99 15.26 12.90
C ASN A 125 -1.88 14.68 14.00
N MET A 126 -2.94 15.42 14.32
CA MET A 126 -3.90 15.02 15.32
C MET A 126 -5.34 15.29 14.85
N GLY A 127 -6.24 14.37 15.14
CA GLY A 127 -7.68 14.60 15.13
C GLY A 127 -8.11 15.06 16.51
N TYR A 128 -8.91 16.13 16.56
CA TYR A 128 -9.39 16.69 17.81
C TYR A 128 -10.64 15.94 18.30
N GLY A 129 -10.61 15.45 19.52
CA GLY A 129 -11.69 14.74 20.20
C GLY A 129 -11.15 13.74 21.24
N THR A 130 -11.81 13.58 22.36
CA THR A 130 -11.40 12.62 23.38
C THR A 130 -11.78 11.20 22.99
N GLU A 131 -12.93 11.03 22.36
CA GLU A 131 -13.51 9.72 21.99
C GLU A 131 -12.98 9.18 20.65
N ASN A 132 -12.66 10.06 19.70
CA ASN A 132 -12.20 9.71 18.35
C ASN A 132 -10.79 10.23 18.04
N ARG A 133 -9.96 10.37 19.06
CA ARG A 133 -8.59 10.88 18.94
C ARG A 133 -7.80 10.11 17.88
N THR A 134 -7.15 10.85 16.99
CA THR A 134 -6.20 10.32 16.02
C THR A 134 -4.88 11.04 16.17
N ASP A 135 -3.77 10.32 16.25
CA ASP A 135 -2.41 10.85 16.31
C ASP A 135 -1.58 10.18 15.22
N HIS A 136 -0.79 10.92 14.48
CA HIS A 136 0.12 10.38 13.48
C HIS A 136 1.47 11.11 13.56
N LEU A 137 2.50 10.41 13.98
CA LEU A 137 3.88 10.89 14.02
C LEU A 137 4.66 10.24 12.89
N LYS A 138 5.31 11.05 12.07
CA LYS A 138 6.19 10.59 10.99
C LYS A 138 7.50 11.35 11.03
N ALA A 139 8.62 10.65 10.97
CA ALA A 139 9.92 11.26 10.87
C ALA A 139 10.77 10.56 9.81
N THR A 140 11.54 11.33 9.07
CA THR A 140 12.51 10.86 8.09
C THR A 140 13.81 11.58 8.30
N PHE A 141 14.90 10.83 8.34
CA PHE A 141 16.25 11.35 8.40
C PHE A 141 17.06 10.80 7.24
N ALA A 142 17.89 11.65 6.63
CA ALA A 142 18.85 11.24 5.63
C ALA A 142 20.12 12.11 5.73
N GLY A 143 21.28 11.50 5.54
CA GLY A 143 22.54 12.19 5.59
C GLY A 143 23.63 11.45 4.82
N ASN A 144 24.57 12.22 4.29
CA ASN A 144 25.75 11.67 3.64
C ASN A 144 26.94 11.69 4.59
N VAL A 145 27.58 10.54 4.78
CA VAL A 145 28.85 10.43 5.50
C VAL A 145 29.98 11.06 4.66
N ASN A 146 29.91 10.85 3.35
CA ASN A 146 30.79 11.45 2.35
C ASN A 146 30.09 11.40 0.98
N ARG A 147 30.78 11.83 -0.10
CA ARG A 147 30.22 11.86 -1.46
C ARG A 147 29.82 10.48 -2.02
N LYS A 148 30.23 9.38 -1.39
CA LYS A 148 29.99 8.00 -1.87
C LYS A 148 29.07 7.22 -0.96
N VAL A 149 28.88 7.63 0.28
CA VAL A 149 28.14 6.91 1.31
C VAL A 149 27.04 7.79 1.86
N GLY A 150 25.82 7.31 1.79
CA GLY A 150 24.67 7.93 2.44
C GLY A 150 23.90 6.92 3.28
N VAL A 151 23.21 7.44 4.28
CA VAL A 151 22.36 6.68 5.21
C VAL A 151 21.02 7.38 5.38
N GLY A 152 19.99 6.60 5.62
CA GLY A 152 18.64 7.08 5.88
C GLY A 152 17.96 6.26 6.97
N ALA A 153 17.02 6.88 7.66
CA ALA A 153 16.14 6.23 8.62
C ALA A 153 14.78 6.90 8.60
N TRP A 154 13.74 6.13 8.87
CA TRP A 154 12.39 6.67 8.99
C TRP A 154 11.62 5.94 10.09
N ILE A 155 10.61 6.62 10.63
CA ILE A 155 9.62 6.08 11.57
C ILE A 155 8.25 6.63 11.20
N ASP A 156 7.24 5.77 11.32
CA ASP A 156 5.82 6.09 11.10
C ASP A 156 5.01 5.46 12.23
N TYR A 157 4.28 6.29 12.99
CA TYR A 157 3.49 5.84 14.13
C TYR A 157 2.09 6.44 14.08
N PRO A 158 1.15 5.79 13.39
CA PRO A 158 -0.26 6.13 13.43
C PRO A 158 -0.95 5.50 14.65
N TYR A 159 -1.90 6.24 15.23
CA TYR A 159 -2.78 5.80 16.29
C TYR A 159 -4.15 6.42 16.12
N THR A 160 -5.21 5.66 16.31
CA THR A 160 -6.58 6.18 16.37
C THR A 160 -7.44 5.39 17.33
N LYS A 161 -8.35 6.07 18.00
CA LYS A 161 -9.44 5.43 18.74
C LYS A 161 -10.60 5.01 17.83
N GLY A 162 -10.62 5.50 16.56
CA GLY A 162 -11.74 5.37 15.65
C GLY A 162 -12.96 6.19 16.05
N SER A 163 -13.87 6.40 15.12
CA SER A 163 -15.08 7.20 15.36
C SER A 163 -16.24 6.38 15.90
N TYR A 164 -16.31 5.12 15.54
CA TYR A 164 -17.33 4.15 15.98
C TYR A 164 -16.77 3.20 17.05
N ALA A 165 -17.65 2.43 17.69
CA ALA A 165 -17.24 1.40 18.64
C ALA A 165 -16.27 0.41 18.00
N GLU A 166 -15.29 -0.07 18.75
CA GLU A 166 -14.30 -1.09 18.37
C GLU A 166 -13.58 -0.84 17.02
N GLN A 167 -13.30 0.44 16.72
CA GLN A 167 -12.55 0.87 15.53
C GLN A 167 -11.14 1.39 15.85
N ALA A 168 -10.57 1.10 17.00
CA ALA A 168 -9.23 1.58 17.32
C ALA A 168 -8.17 0.89 16.45
N ALA A 169 -7.17 1.67 16.03
CA ALA A 169 -6.03 1.15 15.30
C ALA A 169 -4.73 1.79 15.80
N LYS A 170 -3.64 1.03 15.73
CA LYS A 170 -2.30 1.53 16.01
C LYS A 170 -1.28 0.83 15.13
N GLY A 171 -0.30 1.59 14.67
CA GLY A 171 0.79 1.07 13.86
C GLY A 171 2.15 1.54 14.37
N LEU A 172 3.18 0.80 14.03
CA LEU A 172 4.56 1.21 14.14
C LEU A 172 5.29 0.69 12.90
N GLY A 173 5.77 1.60 12.08
CA GLY A 173 6.69 1.31 11.00
C GLY A 173 8.03 1.99 11.26
N PHE A 174 9.13 1.34 10.92
CA PHE A 174 10.45 1.98 10.89
C PHE A 174 11.36 1.29 9.88
N GLY A 175 12.35 2.02 9.42
CA GLY A 175 13.32 1.46 8.51
C GLY A 175 14.63 2.21 8.49
N PHE A 176 15.65 1.52 8.01
CA PHE A 176 17.00 2.02 7.80
C PHE A 176 17.43 1.73 6.38
N SER A 177 18.16 2.64 5.78
CA SER A 177 18.72 2.46 4.44
C SER A 177 20.14 2.97 4.39
N GLY A 178 20.93 2.43 3.47
CA GLY A 178 22.27 2.86 3.24
C GLY A 178 22.72 2.50 1.83
N TYR A 179 23.63 3.31 1.30
CA TYR A 179 24.22 3.05 0.00
C TYR A 179 25.70 3.43 -0.04
N TYR A 180 26.40 2.77 -0.93
CA TYR A 180 27.75 3.12 -1.36
C TYR A 180 27.78 3.24 -2.89
N THR A 181 28.27 4.34 -3.41
CA THR A 181 28.43 4.57 -4.86
C THR A 181 29.89 4.89 -5.18
N GLY A 182 30.64 3.89 -5.64
CA GLY A 182 32.00 4.02 -6.12
C GLY A 182 32.11 3.93 -7.64
N ALA A 183 33.33 4.15 -8.18
CA ALA A 183 33.55 4.07 -9.62
C ALA A 183 33.29 2.65 -10.19
N ARG A 184 33.76 1.61 -9.48
CA ARG A 184 33.68 0.21 -9.90
C ARG A 184 32.70 -0.63 -9.10
N TYR A 185 32.30 -0.18 -7.92
CA TYR A 185 31.42 -0.94 -7.04
C TYR A 185 30.35 -0.04 -6.47
N GLU A 186 29.14 -0.55 -6.41
CA GLU A 186 28.00 0.07 -5.75
C GLU A 186 27.25 -0.95 -4.91
N MET A 187 26.65 -0.51 -3.82
CA MET A 187 25.83 -1.30 -2.93
C MET A 187 24.68 -0.46 -2.41
N GLN A 188 23.54 -1.08 -2.25
CA GLN A 188 22.37 -0.47 -1.62
C GLN A 188 21.70 -1.51 -0.75
N ALA A 189 21.31 -1.10 0.45
CA ALA A 189 20.61 -1.97 1.37
C ALA A 189 19.57 -1.20 2.16
N PHE A 190 18.50 -1.86 2.52
CA PHE A 190 17.53 -1.35 3.48
C PHE A 190 16.94 -2.47 4.34
N PHE A 191 16.47 -2.09 5.49
CA PHE A 191 15.64 -2.90 6.37
C PHE A 191 14.39 -2.10 6.73
N ASN A 192 13.22 -2.68 6.54
CA ASN A 192 11.93 -2.14 6.94
C ASN A 192 11.22 -3.12 7.87
N HIS A 193 10.55 -2.58 8.87
CA HIS A 193 9.68 -3.33 9.77
C HIS A 193 8.38 -2.57 9.98
N TYR A 194 7.28 -3.30 10.07
CA TYR A 194 5.98 -2.75 10.44
C TYR A 194 5.19 -3.71 11.34
N ASN A 195 4.32 -3.13 12.15
CA ASN A 195 3.41 -3.83 13.03
C ASN A 195 2.14 -2.99 13.16
N HIS A 196 1.06 -3.44 12.55
CA HIS A 196 -0.24 -2.81 12.59
C HIS A 196 -1.22 -3.68 13.34
N LEU A 197 -1.97 -3.07 14.25
CA LEU A 197 -3.06 -3.68 15.00
C LEU A 197 -4.32 -2.86 14.76
N ASN A 198 -5.35 -3.49 14.23
CA ASN A 198 -6.66 -2.92 13.97
C ASN A 198 -7.72 -3.68 14.75
N LYS A 199 -8.50 -2.99 15.58
CA LYS A 199 -9.73 -3.55 16.13
C LYS A 199 -10.77 -3.67 15.00
N GLU A 200 -11.51 -4.74 15.04
CA GLU A 200 -12.50 -5.08 14.02
C GLU A 200 -13.89 -5.12 14.64
N ASN A 201 -14.76 -4.23 14.19
CA ASN A 201 -16.12 -4.15 14.70
C ASN A 201 -17.15 -4.92 13.85
N GLY A 202 -16.75 -5.48 12.70
CA GLY A 202 -17.66 -6.21 11.82
C GLY A 202 -18.74 -5.34 11.16
N GLY A 203 -18.63 -4.01 11.23
CA GLY A 203 -19.65 -3.05 10.80
C GLY A 203 -20.70 -2.78 11.87
N ILE A 204 -21.56 -1.77 11.64
CA ILE A 204 -22.70 -1.47 12.50
C ILE A 204 -23.81 -2.48 12.27
N THR A 205 -24.59 -2.77 13.31
CA THR A 205 -25.64 -3.81 13.26
C THR A 205 -26.83 -3.46 12.36
N ASP A 206 -27.13 -2.17 12.18
CA ASP A 206 -28.21 -1.68 11.34
C ASP A 206 -27.87 -0.30 10.76
N ASP A 207 -27.98 -0.15 9.45
CA ASP A 207 -27.70 1.10 8.74
C ASP A 207 -28.69 2.22 9.08
N LEU A 208 -29.86 1.90 9.66
CA LEU A 208 -30.85 2.88 10.12
C LEU A 208 -30.30 3.75 11.26
N TYR A 209 -29.33 3.29 12.05
CA TYR A 209 -28.66 4.12 13.05
C TYR A 209 -28.01 5.37 12.44
N ILE A 210 -27.62 5.32 11.17
CA ILE A 210 -27.05 6.44 10.42
C ILE A 210 -28.13 7.10 9.53
N THR A 211 -28.89 6.31 8.78
CA THR A 211 -29.79 6.82 7.73
C THR A 211 -31.09 7.40 8.29
N ASN A 212 -31.67 6.75 9.30
CA ASN A 212 -32.91 7.17 9.95
C ASN A 212 -32.96 6.76 11.44
N PRO A 213 -32.13 7.33 12.31
CA PRO A 213 -32.06 6.94 13.72
C PRO A 213 -33.38 7.12 14.48
N ALA A 214 -34.26 8.02 14.03
CA ALA A 214 -35.55 8.27 14.66
C ALA A 214 -36.50 7.04 14.60
N GLU A 215 -36.37 6.19 13.60
CA GLU A 215 -37.16 4.97 13.44
C GLU A 215 -36.79 3.94 14.50
N LEU A 216 -35.50 3.80 14.82
CA LEU A 216 -35.02 2.83 15.81
C LEU A 216 -35.13 3.31 17.25
N GLN A 217 -35.06 4.62 17.50
CA GLN A 217 -34.93 5.19 18.85
C GLN A 217 -36.05 6.17 19.21
N GLY A 218 -37.26 5.94 18.74
CA GLY A 218 -38.44 6.69 19.24
C GLY A 218 -38.38 8.20 19.05
N GLY A 219 -37.83 8.69 17.92
CA GLY A 219 -37.81 10.09 17.56
C GLY A 219 -36.47 10.82 17.79
N VAL A 220 -35.42 10.15 18.24
CA VAL A 220 -34.07 10.71 18.36
C VAL A 220 -33.42 10.84 16.98
N ASN A 221 -33.07 12.08 16.58
CA ASN A 221 -32.58 12.38 15.22
C ASN A 221 -31.08 12.13 15.01
N SER A 222 -30.31 11.91 16.06
CA SER A 222 -28.87 11.58 15.98
C SER A 222 -28.43 10.76 17.16
N ILE A 223 -27.51 9.85 16.94
CA ILE A 223 -26.91 8.97 17.94
C ILE A 223 -25.43 9.26 18.00
N GLU A 224 -24.85 9.21 19.20
CA GLU A 224 -23.40 9.28 19.37
C GLU A 224 -22.74 8.10 18.65
N PRO A 225 -21.79 8.31 17.72
CA PRO A 225 -21.21 7.24 16.92
C PRO A 225 -20.64 6.08 17.76
N LYS A 226 -20.06 6.34 18.93
CA LYS A 226 -19.56 5.31 19.85
C LYS A 226 -20.64 4.48 20.53
N SER A 227 -21.88 4.97 20.54
CA SER A 227 -23.04 4.27 21.11
C SER A 227 -23.80 3.42 20.12
N ILE A 228 -23.43 3.47 18.82
CA ILE A 228 -24.03 2.64 17.78
C ILE A 228 -23.55 1.20 17.96
N PRO A 229 -24.48 0.21 18.07
CA PRO A 229 -24.11 -1.19 18.20
C PRO A 229 -23.34 -1.70 16.98
N VAL A 230 -22.38 -2.58 17.23
CA VAL A 230 -21.51 -3.19 16.21
C VAL A 230 -21.55 -4.71 16.32
N ASN A 231 -21.21 -5.39 15.22
CA ASN A 231 -21.32 -6.84 15.15
C ASN A 231 -20.24 -7.58 15.96
N LEU A 232 -19.04 -6.99 16.12
CA LEU A 232 -17.94 -7.59 16.86
C LEU A 232 -17.42 -6.61 17.92
N THR A 233 -17.27 -7.08 19.16
CA THR A 233 -16.87 -6.24 20.30
C THR A 233 -15.48 -6.58 20.86
N ALA A 234 -14.90 -7.73 20.46
CA ALA A 234 -13.64 -8.23 20.99
C ALA A 234 -12.71 -8.81 19.90
N ALA A 235 -12.87 -8.33 18.66
CA ALA A 235 -12.08 -8.80 17.54
C ALA A 235 -10.95 -7.81 17.18
N HIS A 236 -9.81 -8.34 16.73
CA HIS A 236 -8.74 -7.53 16.16
C HIS A 236 -7.84 -8.31 15.21
N ASN A 237 -7.33 -7.61 14.21
CA ASN A 237 -6.27 -8.07 13.32
C ASN A 237 -4.93 -7.47 13.72
N ARG A 238 -3.89 -8.27 13.61
CA ARG A 238 -2.51 -7.82 13.74
C ARG A 238 -1.69 -8.29 12.55
N VAL A 239 -1.12 -7.35 11.80
CA VAL A 239 -0.25 -7.62 10.65
C VAL A 239 1.15 -7.12 10.98
N VAL A 240 2.14 -8.01 10.86
CA VAL A 240 3.54 -7.72 11.15
C VAL A 240 4.37 -8.16 9.96
N GLY A 241 5.28 -7.30 9.50
CA GLY A 241 6.19 -7.67 8.43
C GLY A 241 7.57 -7.07 8.61
N SER A 242 8.55 -7.77 8.08
CA SER A 242 9.94 -7.33 7.99
C SER A 242 10.48 -7.63 6.61
N GLN A 243 11.26 -6.71 6.06
CA GLN A 243 11.97 -6.90 4.80
C GLN A 243 13.40 -6.42 4.93
N PHE A 244 14.34 -7.23 4.51
CA PHE A 244 15.72 -6.84 4.29
C PHE A 244 16.07 -7.07 2.83
N TYR A 245 16.50 -6.00 2.16
CA TYR A 245 16.97 -6.04 0.78
C TYR A 245 18.38 -5.51 0.70
N MET A 246 19.21 -6.15 -0.14
CA MET A 246 20.56 -5.70 -0.44
C MET A 246 20.89 -6.01 -1.90
N SER A 247 21.45 -5.04 -2.62
CA SER A 247 22.00 -5.26 -3.96
C SER A 247 23.45 -4.81 -4.03
N HIS A 248 24.24 -5.59 -4.73
CA HIS A 248 25.63 -5.31 -5.04
C HIS A 248 25.81 -5.25 -6.56
N ALA A 249 26.55 -4.30 -7.03
CA ALA A 249 26.91 -4.24 -8.44
C ALA A 249 28.39 -3.95 -8.64
N TYR A 250 29.06 -4.79 -9.42
CA TYR A 250 30.44 -4.59 -9.81
C TYR A 250 30.50 -4.18 -11.29
N LYS A 251 31.09 -3.01 -11.55
CA LYS A 251 31.16 -2.37 -12.84
C LYS A 251 32.49 -2.64 -13.52
N ILE A 252 32.44 -3.13 -14.75
CA ILE A 252 33.61 -3.30 -15.62
C ILE A 252 33.55 -2.23 -16.71
N GLY A 253 34.66 -1.56 -16.95
CA GLY A 253 34.76 -0.47 -17.91
C GLY A 253 36.20 0.01 -18.09
N PHE A 254 36.37 1.21 -18.56
CA PHE A 254 37.64 1.82 -18.83
C PHE A 254 37.71 3.24 -18.28
N TRP A 255 38.93 3.71 -18.04
CA TRP A 255 39.20 5.12 -17.68
C TRP A 255 39.28 5.95 -18.93
N GLN A 256 38.51 7.03 -19.00
CA GLN A 256 38.56 8.02 -20.07
C GLN A 256 39.14 9.32 -19.53
N ASP A 257 40.04 9.91 -20.31
CA ASP A 257 40.55 11.23 -20.02
C ASP A 257 39.53 12.29 -20.42
N MET A 258 39.08 13.08 -19.46
CA MET A 258 38.13 14.18 -19.61
C MET A 258 38.77 15.52 -19.38
N THR A 259 40.12 15.58 -19.37
CA THR A 259 40.92 16.81 -19.17
C THR A 259 40.65 17.77 -20.32
N GLN A 260 40.20 18.97 -20.02
CA GLN A 260 40.07 20.04 -21.02
C GLN A 260 41.44 20.74 -21.21
N PRO A 261 41.71 21.34 -22.37
CA PRO A 261 42.98 22.00 -22.63
C PRO A 261 43.38 23.10 -21.62
N GLU A 262 42.41 23.63 -20.91
CA GLU A 262 42.55 24.68 -19.90
C GLU A 262 42.68 24.15 -18.46
N ASP A 263 42.49 22.83 -18.24
CA ASP A 263 42.56 22.23 -16.91
C ASP A 263 44.01 22.03 -16.50
N THR A 264 44.32 22.47 -15.28
CA THR A 264 45.65 22.27 -14.66
C THR A 264 45.81 20.91 -13.98
N VAL A 265 44.72 20.13 -13.87
CA VAL A 265 44.67 18.80 -13.23
C VAL A 265 44.05 17.80 -14.17
N GLU A 266 44.71 16.64 -14.37
CA GLU A 266 44.16 15.54 -15.14
C GLU A 266 42.82 15.06 -14.52
N ARG A 267 41.76 15.07 -15.34
CA ARG A 267 40.43 14.54 -14.98
C ARG A 267 40.22 13.23 -15.69
N LYS A 268 40.28 12.13 -14.95
CA LYS A 268 39.95 10.80 -15.46
C LYS A 268 38.61 10.36 -14.88
N GLU A 269 37.66 10.00 -15.76
CA GLU A 269 36.37 9.44 -15.40
C GLU A 269 36.32 7.96 -15.76
N TYR A 270 35.75 7.14 -14.86
CA TYR A 270 35.56 5.74 -15.13
C TYR A 270 34.24 5.55 -15.89
N ILE A 271 34.33 5.06 -17.13
CA ILE A 271 33.17 4.76 -17.97
C ILE A 271 32.83 3.28 -17.83
N PRO A 272 31.74 2.94 -17.10
CA PRO A 272 31.32 1.56 -16.98
C PRO A 272 30.64 1.11 -18.28
N VAL A 273 30.94 -0.14 -18.70
CA VAL A 273 30.38 -0.79 -19.89
C VAL A 273 29.36 -1.86 -19.49
N THR A 274 29.76 -2.67 -18.51
CA THR A 274 28.98 -3.80 -18.03
C THR A 274 28.99 -3.78 -16.52
N LYS A 275 27.89 -4.20 -15.89
CA LYS A 275 27.88 -4.47 -14.45
C LYS A 275 27.31 -5.87 -14.19
N PHE A 276 27.88 -6.54 -13.21
CA PHE A 276 27.36 -7.75 -12.61
C PHE A 276 26.62 -7.38 -11.34
N VAL A 277 25.40 -7.85 -11.22
CA VAL A 277 24.52 -7.55 -10.10
C VAL A 277 24.22 -8.82 -9.33
N TYR A 278 24.27 -8.71 -8.01
CA TYR A 278 23.69 -9.70 -7.09
C TYR A 278 22.73 -8.97 -6.16
N ALA A 279 21.51 -9.47 -6.04
CA ALA A 279 20.51 -8.95 -5.11
C ALA A 279 19.96 -10.05 -4.22
N PHE A 280 19.77 -9.72 -2.97
CA PHE A 280 19.19 -10.55 -1.92
C PHE A 280 17.98 -9.85 -1.34
N ASP A 281 16.84 -10.55 -1.22
CA ASP A 281 15.61 -10.06 -0.62
C ASP A 281 15.07 -11.10 0.36
N TRP A 282 14.93 -10.70 1.61
CA TRP A 282 14.35 -11.52 2.68
C TRP A 282 13.11 -10.85 3.23
N LYS A 283 12.03 -11.63 3.41
CA LYS A 283 10.76 -11.19 3.97
C LYS A 283 10.27 -12.18 5.03
N ASP A 284 9.68 -11.66 6.10
CA ASP A 284 8.98 -12.43 7.14
C ASP A 284 7.71 -11.66 7.53
N ASN A 285 6.54 -12.20 7.14
CA ASN A 285 5.25 -11.57 7.34
C ASN A 285 4.33 -12.50 8.13
N ARG A 286 3.53 -11.92 9.02
CA ARG A 286 2.60 -12.63 9.88
C ARG A 286 1.30 -11.86 10.00
N HIS A 287 0.21 -12.60 10.01
CA HIS A 287 -1.12 -12.11 10.32
C HIS A 287 -1.69 -12.93 11.48
N MET A 288 -2.34 -12.27 12.40
CA MET A 288 -3.09 -12.87 13.50
C MET A 288 -4.48 -12.23 13.54
N PHE A 289 -5.51 -13.04 13.44
CA PHE A 289 -6.86 -12.66 13.79
C PHE A 289 -7.22 -13.23 15.15
N LEU A 290 -7.72 -12.40 16.04
CA LEU A 290 -8.20 -12.82 17.36
C LEU A 290 -9.60 -12.30 17.55
N ASN A 291 -10.51 -13.17 18.01
CA ASN A 291 -11.88 -12.81 18.41
C ASN A 291 -12.32 -13.68 19.60
N GLN A 292 -12.81 -13.03 20.64
CA GLN A 292 -13.50 -13.73 21.71
C GLN A 292 -14.95 -13.97 21.27
N ASN A 293 -15.30 -15.22 21.01
CA ASN A 293 -16.62 -15.64 20.49
C ASN A 293 -17.65 -15.59 21.63
N SER A 294 -18.02 -14.40 22.10
CA SER A 294 -19.03 -14.20 23.13
C SER A 294 -20.28 -13.52 22.54
N GLY A 295 -21.45 -14.03 22.87
CA GLY A 295 -22.73 -13.40 22.58
C GLY A 295 -22.94 -13.11 21.07
N ASP A 296 -22.85 -11.85 20.68
CA ASP A 296 -23.12 -11.39 19.31
C ASP A 296 -22.17 -11.96 18.26
N ALA A 297 -20.92 -12.24 18.62
CA ALA A 297 -19.93 -12.79 17.70
C ALA A 297 -20.28 -14.22 17.23
N VAL A 298 -20.96 -15.02 18.03
CA VAL A 298 -21.36 -16.37 17.63
C VAL A 298 -22.32 -16.36 16.45
N ASN A 299 -23.20 -15.37 16.36
CA ASN A 299 -24.18 -15.24 15.28
C ASN A 299 -23.56 -14.59 14.02
N PHE A 300 -22.40 -13.98 14.13
CA PHE A 300 -21.71 -13.35 12.99
C PHE A 300 -21.06 -14.38 12.06
N TRP A 301 -20.63 -15.53 12.60
CA TRP A 301 -19.90 -16.55 11.86
C TRP A 301 -20.83 -17.65 11.33
N LYS A 302 -20.72 -17.98 10.05
CA LYS A 302 -21.47 -19.09 9.43
C LYS A 302 -20.92 -20.46 9.84
N ASN A 303 -19.60 -20.55 10.05
CA ASN A 303 -18.91 -21.78 10.38
C ASN A 303 -17.93 -21.54 11.52
N THR A 304 -17.71 -22.55 12.36
CA THR A 304 -16.67 -22.61 13.38
C THR A 304 -16.12 -24.02 13.40
N TYR A 305 -14.83 -24.18 13.10
CA TYR A 305 -14.23 -25.49 12.84
C TYR A 305 -13.43 -26.05 14.00
N PHE A 306 -12.78 -25.23 14.82
CA PHE A 306 -11.80 -25.68 15.81
C PHE A 306 -12.14 -25.28 17.23
N ASN A 307 -12.58 -24.05 17.48
CA ASN A 307 -12.83 -23.53 18.81
C ASN A 307 -14.06 -22.62 18.80
N LEU A 308 -15.05 -22.95 19.66
CA LEU A 308 -16.31 -22.21 19.78
C LEU A 308 -16.18 -20.98 20.69
N SER A 309 -15.25 -20.96 21.63
CA SER A 309 -15.13 -19.91 22.64
C SER A 309 -14.22 -18.77 22.23
N GLU A 310 -13.18 -19.08 21.48
CA GLU A 310 -12.18 -18.09 21.05
C GLU A 310 -11.66 -18.45 19.65
N THR A 311 -11.45 -17.44 18.84
CA THR A 311 -10.78 -17.57 17.56
C THR A 311 -9.41 -16.95 17.66
N ARG A 312 -8.39 -17.74 17.33
CA ARG A 312 -7.04 -17.26 17.11
C ARG A 312 -6.44 -17.95 15.92
N ASP A 313 -6.41 -17.22 14.81
CA ASP A 313 -5.89 -17.68 13.53
C ASP A 313 -4.54 -16.98 13.28
N ASP A 314 -3.47 -17.75 13.21
CA ASP A 314 -2.13 -17.26 12.90
C ASP A 314 -1.71 -17.76 11.51
N ALA A 315 -1.41 -16.83 10.60
CA ALA A 315 -0.86 -17.10 9.27
C ALA A 315 0.53 -16.49 9.15
N SER A 316 1.50 -17.22 8.61
CA SER A 316 2.85 -16.71 8.40
C SER A 316 3.39 -17.07 7.01
N TRP A 317 4.16 -16.14 6.46
CA TRP A 317 4.87 -16.30 5.22
C TRP A 317 6.31 -15.81 5.37
N TRP A 318 7.24 -16.63 4.96
CA TRP A 318 8.65 -16.32 4.93
C TRP A 318 9.17 -16.54 3.52
N SER A 319 9.97 -15.61 3.01
CA SER A 319 10.52 -15.66 1.66
C SER A 319 11.98 -15.25 1.63
N VAL A 320 12.76 -15.93 0.81
CA VAL A 320 14.12 -15.54 0.43
C VAL A 320 14.27 -15.61 -1.08
N SER A 321 14.71 -14.50 -1.66
CA SER A 321 14.97 -14.39 -3.08
C SER A 321 16.42 -14.00 -3.33
N ASN A 322 17.08 -14.70 -4.26
CA ASN A 322 18.43 -14.43 -4.72
C ASN A 322 18.41 -14.16 -6.22
N THR A 323 18.91 -13.02 -6.63
CA THR A 323 18.98 -12.64 -8.05
C THR A 323 20.42 -12.42 -8.45
N VAL A 324 20.79 -13.00 -9.57
CA VAL A 324 22.05 -12.73 -10.27
C VAL A 324 21.75 -12.14 -11.63
N GLY A 325 22.49 -11.13 -12.03
CA GLY A 325 22.25 -10.46 -13.31
C GLY A 325 23.51 -9.87 -13.93
N ILE A 326 23.42 -9.66 -15.21
CA ILE A 326 24.43 -8.94 -16.01
C ILE A 326 23.70 -7.84 -16.78
N GLU A 327 24.29 -6.66 -16.80
CA GLU A 327 23.73 -5.51 -17.51
C GLU A 327 24.81 -4.82 -18.35
N MET A 328 24.48 -4.54 -19.60
CA MET A 328 25.20 -3.62 -20.47
C MET A 328 24.62 -2.21 -20.26
N ILE A 329 25.48 -1.27 -19.87
CA ILE A 329 25.07 0.09 -19.48
C ILE A 329 24.87 0.96 -20.72
N GLU A 330 23.77 1.73 -20.75
CA GLU A 330 23.50 2.70 -21.81
C GLU A 330 24.56 3.81 -21.90
N GLY A 331 24.99 4.18 -23.11
CA GLY A 331 25.72 5.42 -23.36
C GLY A 331 27.24 5.37 -23.15
N PHE A 332 27.84 4.20 -22.91
CA PHE A 332 29.30 4.07 -22.83
C PHE A 332 30.02 4.32 -24.16
N ARG A 333 29.30 4.22 -25.28
CA ARG A 333 29.70 4.58 -26.64
C ARG A 333 28.53 5.16 -27.41
N LYS A 334 28.79 5.90 -28.51
CA LYS A 334 27.77 6.55 -29.33
C LYS A 334 26.73 5.56 -29.93
N TRP A 335 27.13 4.30 -30.15
CA TRP A 335 26.25 3.25 -30.66
C TRP A 335 25.40 2.56 -29.56
N ALA A 336 25.86 2.57 -28.31
CA ALA A 336 25.16 1.98 -27.17
C ALA A 336 24.02 2.90 -26.70
N LYS A 337 22.96 2.97 -27.48
CA LYS A 337 21.83 3.89 -27.27
C LYS A 337 20.78 3.36 -26.30
N PHE A 338 20.96 2.16 -25.78
CA PHE A 338 20.09 1.49 -24.81
C PHE A 338 20.90 0.56 -23.92
N GLY A 339 20.39 0.26 -22.76
CA GLY A 339 20.89 -0.78 -21.85
C GLY A 339 20.17 -2.09 -22.10
N ILE A 340 20.86 -3.20 -21.87
CA ILE A 340 20.28 -4.55 -21.87
C ILE A 340 20.74 -5.25 -20.59
N SER A 341 19.81 -5.92 -19.92
CA SER A 341 20.13 -6.80 -18.80
C SER A 341 19.50 -8.17 -18.96
N ALA A 342 20.17 -9.19 -18.42
CA ALA A 342 19.64 -10.51 -18.24
C ALA A 342 19.84 -10.94 -16.79
N TYR A 343 18.87 -11.64 -16.20
CA TYR A 343 18.93 -12.04 -14.80
C TYR A 343 18.24 -13.39 -14.56
N ALA A 344 18.60 -14.01 -13.46
CA ALA A 344 17.92 -15.18 -12.93
C ALA A 344 17.65 -14.95 -11.44
N THR A 345 16.43 -15.26 -11.02
CA THR A 345 15.98 -15.10 -9.63
C THR A 345 15.50 -16.46 -9.11
N TYR A 346 16.11 -16.92 -8.03
CA TYR A 346 15.66 -18.10 -7.30
C TYR A 346 15.02 -17.68 -5.99
N GLU A 347 13.78 -18.13 -5.77
CA GLU A 347 12.95 -17.77 -4.64
C GLU A 347 12.44 -19.01 -3.91
N ILE A 348 12.47 -18.93 -2.58
CA ILE A 348 11.96 -19.96 -1.67
C ILE A 348 10.93 -19.30 -0.77
N ASP A 349 9.70 -19.81 -0.79
CA ASP A 349 8.62 -19.40 0.10
C ASP A 349 8.26 -20.50 1.09
N LYS A 350 7.86 -20.11 2.29
CA LYS A 350 7.27 -21.01 3.29
C LYS A 350 6.00 -20.38 3.83
N TYR A 351 4.93 -21.15 3.82
CA TYR A 351 3.63 -20.79 4.38
C TYR A 351 3.33 -21.67 5.58
N ARG A 352 2.70 -21.12 6.60
CA ARG A 352 2.24 -21.84 7.78
C ARG A 352 0.99 -21.21 8.33
N TYR A 353 0.01 -22.06 8.65
CA TYR A 353 -1.19 -21.70 9.41
C TYR A 353 -1.18 -22.42 10.74
N ASN A 354 -1.67 -21.73 11.79
CA ASN A 354 -1.86 -22.28 13.12
C ASN A 354 -3.15 -21.71 13.69
N VAL A 355 -4.05 -22.58 14.14
CA VAL A 355 -5.38 -22.21 14.62
C VAL A 355 -5.56 -22.74 16.04
N GLU A 356 -6.09 -21.93 16.93
CA GLU A 356 -6.36 -22.33 18.32
C GLU A 356 -7.41 -23.47 18.36
N GLY A 357 -7.12 -24.51 19.12
CA GLY A 357 -7.96 -25.71 19.20
C GLY A 357 -7.67 -26.81 18.18
N MET A 358 -6.86 -26.53 17.16
CA MET A 358 -6.52 -27.49 16.12
C MET A 358 -5.79 -28.74 16.65
N ASP A 359 -4.89 -28.57 17.60
CA ASP A 359 -4.10 -29.69 18.17
C ASP A 359 -4.99 -30.72 18.89
N ALA A 360 -6.11 -30.29 19.47
CA ALA A 360 -7.05 -31.17 20.15
C ALA A 360 -7.81 -32.08 19.16
N ILE A 361 -7.95 -31.63 17.91
CA ILE A 361 -8.67 -32.40 16.86
C ILE A 361 -7.68 -33.33 16.11
N ILE A 362 -6.46 -32.86 15.85
CA ILE A 362 -5.46 -33.63 15.10
C ILE A 362 -4.81 -34.74 15.95
N SER A 363 -4.70 -34.53 17.26
CA SER A 363 -4.12 -35.50 18.21
C SER A 363 -5.09 -35.66 19.37
N PRO A 364 -6.18 -36.40 19.23
CA PRO A 364 -7.00 -36.74 20.38
C PRO A 364 -6.10 -37.44 21.42
N LEU A 365 -6.11 -36.96 22.66
CA LEU A 365 -5.38 -37.58 23.76
C LEU A 365 -5.71 -39.07 23.79
N PRO A 366 -4.73 -39.99 23.84
CA PRO A 366 -5.03 -41.40 24.08
C PRO A 366 -5.80 -41.49 25.40
N HIS A 367 -6.99 -42.09 25.33
CA HIS A 367 -7.71 -42.42 26.56
C HIS A 367 -6.75 -43.27 27.39
N GLU A 368 -6.48 -42.91 28.64
CA GLU A 368 -5.84 -43.79 29.60
C GLU A 368 -6.73 -45.05 29.68
N GLU A 369 -6.28 -46.13 29.06
CA GLU A 369 -6.87 -47.46 29.22
C GLU A 369 -6.73 -47.84 30.68
N GLY A 370 -7.79 -47.59 31.44
CA GLY A 370 -7.94 -48.22 32.75
C GLY A 370 -8.08 -49.72 32.55
N ASP A 371 -7.23 -50.50 33.21
CA ASP A 371 -7.23 -51.97 33.27
C ASP A 371 -8.63 -52.47 33.75
N ASN A 372 -9.54 -52.69 32.78
CA ASN A 372 -10.72 -53.54 32.99
C ASN A 372 -10.83 -54.53 31.78
N PRO A 373 -11.06 -55.81 32.04
CA PRO A 373 -11.17 -56.82 30.98
C PRO A 373 -12.40 -56.58 30.13
N PRO A 374 -12.36 -56.94 28.83
CA PRO A 374 -13.43 -56.60 27.86
C PRO A 374 -14.73 -57.35 28.19
N THR A 375 -15.76 -56.62 28.48
CA THR A 375 -17.15 -57.05 28.34
C THR A 375 -17.53 -56.78 26.85
N GLU A 376 -17.81 -57.88 26.12
CA GLU A 376 -18.37 -57.78 24.78
C GLU A 376 -19.81 -57.22 24.85
N GLU A 377 -19.96 -55.92 24.67
CA GLU A 377 -21.22 -55.32 24.25
C GLU A 377 -21.08 -54.98 22.76
N PRO A 378 -22.16 -55.15 21.95
CA PRO A 378 -22.17 -54.75 20.55
C PRO A 378 -21.92 -53.25 20.44
N PRO A 379 -21.23 -52.76 19.38
CA PRO A 379 -20.95 -51.36 19.24
C PRO A 379 -22.25 -50.55 19.25
N ALA A 380 -22.45 -49.72 20.26
CA ALA A 380 -23.45 -48.68 20.24
C ALA A 380 -23.16 -47.81 19.00
N GLU A 381 -24.18 -47.61 18.18
CA GLU A 381 -24.12 -46.58 17.15
C GLU A 381 -23.72 -45.29 17.83
N ASP A 382 -22.61 -44.73 17.39
CA ASP A 382 -22.05 -43.47 17.87
C ASP A 382 -23.12 -42.39 17.60
N GLU A 383 -23.97 -42.11 18.60
CA GLU A 383 -24.79 -40.91 18.59
C GLU A 383 -23.78 -39.76 18.59
N GLY A 384 -23.50 -39.25 17.39
CA GLY A 384 -22.58 -38.14 17.19
C GLY A 384 -22.90 -37.05 18.19
N THR A 385 -22.07 -36.89 19.19
CA THR A 385 -22.13 -35.76 20.11
C THR A 385 -22.04 -34.51 19.25
N ASP A 386 -23.19 -33.80 19.14
CA ASP A 386 -23.24 -32.50 18.46
C ASP A 386 -22.27 -31.56 19.19
N THR A 387 -21.06 -31.50 18.69
CA THR A 387 -20.00 -30.65 19.26
C THR A 387 -20.25 -29.17 18.98
N GLY A 388 -21.25 -28.83 18.17
CA GLY A 388 -21.52 -27.47 17.67
C GLY A 388 -20.44 -26.97 16.68
N LEU A 389 -19.43 -27.79 16.37
CA LEU A 389 -18.40 -27.47 15.38
C LEU A 389 -18.85 -27.84 13.97
N SER A 390 -18.46 -27.04 12.99
CA SER A 390 -18.67 -27.34 11.58
C SER A 390 -17.80 -28.50 11.12
N PRO A 391 -18.25 -29.34 10.18
CA PRO A 391 -17.46 -30.44 9.63
C PRO A 391 -16.24 -29.89 8.87
N LEU A 392 -15.06 -30.47 9.13
CA LEU A 392 -13.81 -30.08 8.47
C LEU A 392 -13.82 -30.50 7.00
N PRO A 393 -13.42 -29.62 6.07
CA PRO A 393 -13.20 -29.99 4.68
C PRO A 393 -12.10 -31.01 4.54
N GLU A 394 -12.25 -31.95 3.62
CA GLU A 394 -11.27 -33.01 3.34
C GLU A 394 -9.95 -32.42 2.85
N GLY A 395 -8.84 -32.92 3.36
CA GLY A 395 -7.48 -32.54 2.94
C GLY A 395 -6.98 -31.18 3.43
N TYR A 396 -7.63 -30.55 4.40
CA TYR A 396 -7.20 -29.23 4.93
C TYR A 396 -5.81 -29.27 5.57
N GLU A 397 -5.36 -30.44 6.09
CA GLU A 397 -4.05 -30.60 6.71
C GLU A 397 -2.90 -30.32 5.74
N ASN A 398 -3.11 -30.56 4.45
CA ASN A 398 -2.12 -30.31 3.40
C ASN A 398 -1.83 -28.81 3.23
N ALA A 399 -2.76 -27.95 3.61
CA ALA A 399 -2.62 -26.50 3.56
C ALA A 399 -1.83 -25.92 4.75
N LEU A 400 -1.71 -26.64 5.89
CA LEU A 400 -1.15 -26.11 7.13
C LEU A 400 0.31 -25.69 7.02
N ARG A 401 1.09 -26.38 6.20
CA ARG A 401 2.51 -26.08 5.97
C ARG A 401 2.85 -26.37 4.53
N HIS A 402 3.37 -25.35 3.84
CA HIS A 402 3.77 -25.51 2.45
C HIS A 402 5.08 -24.79 2.16
N ARG A 403 5.87 -25.36 1.26
CA ARG A 403 7.11 -24.76 0.76
C ARG A 403 7.06 -24.70 -0.76
N ARG A 404 7.28 -23.51 -1.31
CA ARG A 404 7.40 -23.27 -2.74
C ARG A 404 8.84 -22.95 -3.11
N ASN A 405 9.26 -23.43 -4.29
CA ASN A 405 10.55 -23.09 -4.88
C ASN A 405 10.27 -22.61 -6.29
N ARG A 406 10.78 -21.46 -6.65
CA ARG A 406 10.54 -20.83 -7.95
C ARG A 406 11.85 -20.34 -8.56
N LEU A 407 12.05 -20.60 -9.84
CA LEU A 407 13.16 -20.03 -10.60
C LEU A 407 12.60 -19.24 -11.77
N TRP A 408 12.97 -18.00 -11.81
CA TRP A 408 12.63 -17.06 -12.89
C TRP A 408 13.89 -16.69 -13.67
N VAL A 409 13.78 -16.58 -14.98
CA VAL A 409 14.76 -15.92 -15.82
C VAL A 409 14.10 -14.75 -16.52
N GLY A 410 14.84 -13.66 -16.63
CA GLY A 410 14.29 -12.46 -17.25
C GLY A 410 15.34 -11.64 -17.99
N GLY A 411 14.85 -10.70 -18.76
CA GLY A 411 15.66 -9.72 -19.46
C GLY A 411 14.94 -8.41 -19.53
N ARG A 412 15.74 -7.34 -19.49
CA ARG A 412 15.25 -5.96 -19.58
C ARG A 412 16.01 -5.22 -20.65
N ILE A 413 15.29 -4.44 -21.43
CA ILE A 413 15.85 -3.44 -22.34
C ILE A 413 15.37 -2.07 -21.90
N GLU A 414 16.28 -1.11 -21.78
CA GLU A 414 15.90 0.23 -21.34
C GLU A 414 16.70 1.32 -22.03
N LYS A 415 16.04 2.46 -22.21
CA LYS A 415 16.67 3.71 -22.66
C LYS A 415 16.23 4.82 -21.72
N THR A 416 17.14 5.22 -20.86
CA THR A 416 16.90 6.25 -19.83
C THR A 416 17.39 7.63 -20.26
N ARG A 417 18.36 7.68 -21.19
CA ARG A 417 18.97 8.91 -21.70
C ARG A 417 18.25 9.42 -22.93
N GLY A 418 18.20 10.73 -23.07
CA GLY A 418 17.58 11.40 -24.20
C GLY A 418 16.34 12.20 -23.80
N THR A 419 15.97 13.14 -24.65
CA THR A 419 14.87 14.09 -24.39
C THR A 419 13.60 13.73 -25.14
N ALA A 420 13.68 13.04 -26.27
CA ALA A 420 12.55 12.78 -27.13
C ALA A 420 11.80 11.48 -26.77
N ILE A 421 12.54 10.40 -26.50
CA ILE A 421 11.96 9.11 -26.20
C ILE A 421 12.78 8.38 -25.15
N ARG A 422 12.11 7.87 -24.12
CA ARG A 422 12.62 6.96 -23.09
C ARG A 422 11.71 5.76 -23.03
N TYR A 423 12.25 4.57 -22.77
CA TYR A 423 11.44 3.36 -22.65
C TYR A 423 12.16 2.33 -21.77
N ALA A 424 11.38 1.46 -21.16
CA ALA A 424 11.84 0.23 -20.54
C ALA A 424 10.87 -0.90 -20.88
N ALA A 425 11.38 -2.07 -21.16
CA ALA A 425 10.61 -3.28 -21.31
C ALA A 425 11.30 -4.42 -20.56
N ASP A 426 10.53 -5.15 -19.79
CA ASP A 426 10.96 -6.29 -18.97
C ASP A 426 10.16 -7.52 -19.36
N ALA A 427 10.83 -8.67 -19.46
CA ALA A 427 10.18 -9.95 -19.71
C ALA A 427 10.80 -11.00 -18.79
N LYS A 428 9.97 -11.71 -18.02
CA LYS A 428 10.40 -12.81 -17.15
C LYS A 428 9.54 -14.05 -17.37
N PHE A 429 10.20 -15.20 -17.25
CA PHE A 429 9.62 -16.52 -17.46
C PHE A 429 9.94 -17.42 -16.28
N GLY A 430 8.94 -18.13 -15.78
CA GLY A 430 9.10 -19.15 -14.75
C GLY A 430 9.59 -20.47 -15.33
N LEU A 431 10.76 -20.94 -14.88
CA LEU A 431 11.42 -22.13 -15.40
C LEU A 431 11.29 -23.36 -14.52
N LEU A 432 11.26 -23.19 -13.19
CA LEU A 432 11.24 -24.31 -12.26
C LEU A 432 10.24 -24.09 -11.11
N GLY A 433 9.77 -25.20 -10.57
CA GLY A 433 8.86 -25.24 -9.43
C GLY A 433 7.47 -24.70 -9.79
N ASP A 434 6.83 -24.06 -8.84
CA ASP A 434 5.47 -23.53 -8.99
C ASP A 434 5.36 -22.39 -10.02
N ALA A 435 6.49 -21.82 -10.44
CA ALA A 435 6.52 -20.80 -11.48
C ALA A 435 6.54 -21.36 -12.91
N ILE A 436 6.58 -22.68 -13.11
CA ILE A 436 6.69 -23.25 -14.46
C ILE A 436 5.56 -22.74 -15.38
N GLY A 437 5.96 -22.16 -16.54
CA GLY A 437 5.04 -21.62 -17.52
C GLY A 437 4.40 -20.27 -17.14
N ASP A 438 4.89 -19.63 -16.07
CA ASP A 438 4.55 -18.24 -15.80
C ASP A 438 5.24 -17.31 -16.78
N ILE A 439 4.50 -16.29 -17.23
CA ILE A 439 4.98 -15.26 -18.14
C ILE A 439 4.55 -13.91 -17.58
N ASP A 440 5.51 -13.00 -17.44
CA ASP A 440 5.24 -11.61 -17.12
C ASP A 440 6.07 -10.71 -18.04
N VAL A 441 5.40 -9.96 -18.89
CA VAL A 441 6.01 -9.01 -19.83
C VAL A 441 5.40 -7.65 -19.57
N SER A 442 6.23 -6.66 -19.27
CA SER A 442 5.78 -5.29 -19.05
C SER A 442 6.61 -4.30 -19.86
N GLY A 443 6.04 -3.16 -20.14
CA GLY A 443 6.73 -2.10 -20.85
C GLY A 443 6.17 -0.73 -20.53
N GLU A 444 7.06 0.24 -20.55
CA GLU A 444 6.74 1.65 -20.40
C GLU A 444 7.49 2.48 -21.44
N MET A 445 6.87 3.52 -21.92
CA MET A 445 7.46 4.45 -22.88
C MET A 445 7.01 5.87 -22.57
N GLU A 446 7.96 6.77 -22.42
CA GLU A 446 7.73 8.21 -22.37
C GLU A 446 8.24 8.85 -23.67
N THR A 447 7.39 9.59 -24.34
CA THR A 447 7.78 10.44 -25.47
C THR A 447 7.44 11.89 -25.20
N ARG A 448 8.33 12.78 -25.63
CA ARG A 448 8.19 14.23 -25.48
C ARG A 448 8.32 14.85 -26.86
N PHE A 449 7.34 15.66 -27.23
CA PHE A 449 7.38 16.41 -28.48
C PHE A 449 6.93 17.86 -28.29
N ARG A 450 7.44 18.70 -29.13
CA ARG A 450 7.15 20.13 -29.07
C ARG A 450 5.87 20.42 -29.82
N LEU A 451 4.91 21.06 -29.16
CA LEU A 451 3.70 21.56 -29.76
C LEU A 451 3.64 23.07 -29.53
N GLY A 452 3.93 23.85 -30.57
CA GLY A 452 4.11 25.30 -30.47
C GLY A 452 5.35 25.67 -29.64
N LYS A 453 5.15 26.40 -28.55
CA LYS A 453 6.24 26.85 -27.65
C LYS A 453 6.51 25.86 -26.50
N ASP A 454 5.62 24.90 -26.25
CA ASP A 454 5.62 24.03 -25.09
C ASP A 454 5.84 22.55 -25.47
N THR A 455 6.17 21.75 -24.48
CA THR A 455 6.44 20.32 -24.63
C THR A 455 5.29 19.50 -24.08
N VAL A 456 4.69 18.66 -24.91
CA VAL A 456 3.70 17.65 -24.54
C VAL A 456 4.43 16.36 -24.19
N ARG A 457 3.93 15.65 -23.18
CA ARG A 457 4.40 14.32 -22.81
C ARG A 457 3.30 13.29 -23.02
N ILE A 458 3.69 12.17 -23.62
CA ILE A 458 2.86 10.97 -23.69
C ILE A 458 3.60 9.87 -22.97
N ASN A 459 2.97 9.28 -21.97
CA ASN A 459 3.43 8.08 -21.30
C ASN A 459 2.49 6.95 -21.70
N VAL A 460 3.04 5.82 -22.09
CA VAL A 460 2.30 4.59 -22.37
C VAL A 460 2.93 3.51 -21.53
N ASN A 461 2.10 2.78 -20.80
CA ASN A 461 2.53 1.59 -20.07
C ASN A 461 1.58 0.43 -20.34
N GLY A 462 2.06 -0.78 -20.15
CA GLY A 462 1.24 -1.95 -20.30
C GLY A 462 1.97 -3.21 -19.87
N PHE A 463 1.19 -4.26 -19.68
CA PHE A 463 1.73 -5.57 -19.35
C PHE A 463 0.87 -6.70 -19.93
N PHE A 464 1.51 -7.81 -20.13
CA PHE A 464 0.87 -9.12 -20.32
C PHE A 464 1.40 -10.07 -19.25
N ARG A 465 0.49 -10.66 -18.48
CA ARG A 465 0.80 -11.61 -17.43
C ARG A 465 -0.02 -12.88 -17.60
N ASN A 466 0.62 -14.03 -17.42
CA ASN A 466 -0.03 -15.32 -17.25
C ASN A 466 0.70 -16.01 -16.09
N ILE A 467 0.17 -15.85 -14.89
CA ILE A 467 0.89 -16.17 -13.65
C ILE A 467 0.04 -17.04 -12.73
N GLU A 468 0.73 -17.87 -11.96
CA GLU A 468 0.15 -18.65 -10.86
C GLU A 468 -0.52 -17.74 -9.83
N PRO A 469 -1.74 -18.04 -9.34
CA PRO A 469 -2.36 -17.32 -8.26
C PRO A 469 -1.53 -17.33 -6.98
N ASN A 470 -1.79 -16.34 -6.11
CA ASN A 470 -1.22 -16.34 -4.77
C ASN A 470 -1.59 -17.62 -4.03
N TYR A 471 -0.63 -18.27 -3.37
CA TYR A 471 -0.84 -19.53 -2.63
C TYR A 471 -2.01 -19.42 -1.63
N MET A 472 -2.14 -18.30 -0.94
CA MET A 472 -3.18 -18.09 0.08
C MET A 472 -4.59 -17.96 -0.52
N LEU A 473 -4.74 -17.74 -1.82
CA LEU A 473 -6.04 -17.83 -2.53
C LEU A 473 -6.40 -19.29 -2.83
N ASN A 474 -5.42 -20.15 -3.03
CA ASN A 474 -5.65 -21.58 -3.21
C ASN A 474 -5.88 -22.29 -1.88
N HIS A 475 -5.12 -21.94 -0.83
CA HIS A 475 -5.10 -22.69 0.43
C HIS A 475 -5.13 -21.74 1.62
N TYR A 476 -6.06 -21.96 2.53
CA TYR A 476 -6.18 -21.24 3.79
C TYR A 476 -6.86 -22.08 4.85
N VAL A 477 -6.39 -21.96 6.10
CA VAL A 477 -6.97 -22.63 7.27
C VAL A 477 -7.09 -21.60 8.40
N GLY A 478 -8.31 -21.41 8.87
CA GLY A 478 -8.68 -20.57 10.01
C GLY A 478 -9.93 -21.13 10.69
N ASN A 479 -10.27 -20.62 11.85
CA ASN A 479 -11.38 -21.13 12.65
C ASN A 479 -12.76 -20.95 11.98
N HIS A 480 -12.92 -19.92 11.15
CA HIS A 480 -14.19 -19.62 10.49
C HIS A 480 -14.16 -19.84 8.98
N PHE A 481 -12.99 -19.94 8.40
CA PHE A 481 -12.80 -20.10 6.95
C PHE A 481 -11.74 -21.14 6.67
N ILE A 482 -12.09 -22.11 5.84
CA ILE A 482 -11.16 -23.10 5.28
C ILE A 482 -11.47 -23.21 3.80
N TRP A 483 -10.42 -23.15 2.97
CA TRP A 483 -10.51 -23.50 1.55
C TRP A 483 -9.25 -24.18 1.06
N ASN A 484 -9.46 -25.10 0.12
CA ASN A 484 -8.43 -25.87 -0.55
C ASN A 484 -8.82 -25.95 -2.03
N ASN A 485 -8.30 -25.02 -2.83
CA ASN A 485 -8.61 -24.85 -4.24
C ASN A 485 -7.39 -25.20 -5.10
N ASP A 486 -7.64 -25.51 -6.37
CA ASP A 486 -6.61 -25.67 -7.41
C ASP A 486 -6.98 -24.75 -8.57
N PHE A 487 -6.74 -23.46 -8.39
CA PHE A 487 -7.04 -22.44 -9.39
C PHE A 487 -6.01 -22.42 -10.49
N GLY A 488 -6.49 -22.32 -11.73
CA GLY A 488 -5.62 -22.12 -12.88
C GLY A 488 -5.01 -20.72 -12.93
N LYS A 489 -4.00 -20.55 -13.80
CA LYS A 489 -3.29 -19.30 -13.98
C LYS A 489 -4.21 -18.15 -14.37
N ILE A 490 -3.97 -17.00 -13.78
CA ILE A 490 -4.62 -15.73 -14.12
C ILE A 490 -3.90 -15.13 -15.32
N ARG A 491 -4.66 -14.83 -16.37
CA ARG A 491 -4.12 -14.15 -17.55
C ARG A 491 -4.67 -12.73 -17.61
N SER A 492 -3.78 -11.75 -17.60
CA SER A 492 -4.16 -10.35 -17.72
C SER A 492 -3.35 -9.60 -18.78
N PHE A 493 -4.01 -8.69 -19.45
CA PHE A 493 -3.42 -7.74 -20.38
C PHE A 493 -3.92 -6.34 -20.05
N ARG A 494 -3.00 -5.41 -19.78
CA ARG A 494 -3.31 -3.99 -19.52
C ARG A 494 -2.56 -3.11 -20.50
N ALA A 495 -3.23 -2.07 -20.98
CA ALA A 495 -2.61 -0.96 -21.71
C ALA A 495 -3.17 0.35 -21.16
N GLU A 496 -2.30 1.28 -20.84
CA GLU A 496 -2.65 2.61 -20.34
C GLU A 496 -1.84 3.68 -21.07
N GLY A 497 -2.50 4.76 -21.42
CA GLY A 497 -1.89 5.95 -22.02
C GLY A 497 -2.20 7.19 -21.18
N LYS A 498 -1.19 8.03 -20.95
CA LYS A 498 -1.28 9.29 -20.23
C LYS A 498 -0.74 10.42 -21.09
N LEU A 499 -1.56 11.43 -21.37
CA LEU A 499 -1.20 12.63 -22.08
C LEU A 499 -1.15 13.81 -21.11
N SER A 500 0.03 14.44 -20.98
CA SER A 500 0.20 15.63 -20.15
C SER A 500 0.46 16.86 -21.01
N ILE A 501 -0.37 17.88 -20.83
CA ILE A 501 -0.34 19.16 -21.54
C ILE A 501 -0.02 20.28 -20.54
N PRO A 502 1.27 20.66 -20.37
CA PRO A 502 1.69 21.52 -19.26
C PRO A 502 1.09 22.94 -19.28
N TRP A 503 0.88 23.54 -20.45
CA TRP A 503 0.42 24.95 -20.54
C TRP A 503 -1.06 25.12 -20.19
N THR A 504 -1.88 24.07 -20.35
CA THR A 504 -3.29 24.07 -19.92
C THR A 504 -3.46 23.42 -18.55
N TRP A 505 -2.38 22.84 -18.01
CA TRP A 505 -2.42 22.06 -16.76
C TRP A 505 -3.44 20.91 -16.84
N THR A 506 -3.53 20.29 -18.03
CA THR A 506 -4.44 19.21 -18.33
C THR A 506 -3.67 17.89 -18.41
N GLU A 507 -4.22 16.87 -17.77
CA GLU A 507 -3.73 15.51 -17.85
C GLU A 507 -4.88 14.59 -18.19
N LEU A 508 -4.71 13.80 -19.25
CA LEU A 508 -5.68 12.79 -19.70
C LEU A 508 -5.07 11.42 -19.52
N ARG A 509 -5.80 10.50 -18.94
CA ARG A 509 -5.41 9.10 -18.78
C ARG A 509 -6.52 8.20 -19.32
N VAL A 510 -6.16 7.21 -20.13
CA VAL A 510 -7.08 6.21 -20.67
C VAL A 510 -6.44 4.84 -20.51
N GLY A 511 -7.17 3.89 -19.95
CA GLY A 511 -6.69 2.55 -19.73
C GLY A 511 -7.73 1.49 -20.05
N VAL A 512 -7.25 0.35 -20.52
CA VAL A 512 -8.03 -0.87 -20.74
C VAL A 512 -7.31 -2.05 -20.12
N GLU A 513 -8.06 -2.93 -19.49
CA GLU A 513 -7.54 -4.19 -18.99
C GLU A 513 -8.51 -5.33 -19.29
N ASN A 514 -7.97 -6.47 -19.66
CA ASN A 514 -8.70 -7.71 -19.84
C ASN A 514 -8.10 -8.77 -18.94
N VAL A 515 -8.90 -9.33 -18.03
CA VAL A 515 -8.48 -10.37 -17.09
C VAL A 515 -9.30 -11.63 -17.34
N GLN A 516 -8.62 -12.75 -17.61
CA GLN A 516 -9.21 -14.08 -17.70
C GLN A 516 -8.87 -14.86 -16.43
N ASN A 517 -9.78 -15.72 -16.00
CA ASN A 517 -9.64 -16.52 -14.78
C ASN A 517 -9.46 -15.65 -13.52
N GLN A 518 -10.15 -14.51 -13.46
CA GLN A 518 -10.12 -13.62 -12.29
C GLN A 518 -10.59 -14.35 -11.05
N ILE A 519 -9.77 -14.27 -9.98
CA ILE A 519 -10.18 -14.75 -8.66
C ILE A 519 -10.82 -13.59 -7.89
N TYR A 520 -11.96 -13.85 -7.29
CA TYR A 520 -12.70 -12.92 -6.45
C TYR A 520 -13.27 -13.66 -5.24
N PHE A 521 -13.63 -12.95 -4.19
CA PHE A 521 -14.31 -13.53 -3.05
C PHE A 521 -15.82 -13.44 -3.26
N ASN A 522 -16.48 -14.56 -3.18
CA ASN A 522 -17.92 -14.66 -3.35
C ASN A 522 -18.70 -14.23 -2.08
N SER A 523 -20.02 -14.32 -2.08
CA SER A 523 -20.88 -13.97 -0.94
C SER A 523 -20.68 -14.84 0.31
N ASP A 524 -20.02 -15.99 0.19
CA ASP A 524 -19.64 -16.84 1.31
C ASP A 524 -18.24 -16.50 1.84
N CYS A 525 -17.66 -15.37 1.40
CA CYS A 525 -16.31 -14.91 1.75
C CYS A 525 -15.21 -15.90 1.39
N LYS A 526 -15.45 -16.77 0.39
CA LYS A 526 -14.48 -17.75 -0.11
C LYS A 526 -13.99 -17.34 -1.50
N PRO A 527 -12.72 -17.59 -1.82
CA PRO A 527 -12.19 -17.31 -3.14
C PRO A 527 -12.84 -18.23 -4.19
N GLN A 528 -13.15 -17.66 -5.33
CA GLN A 528 -13.72 -18.33 -6.47
C GLN A 528 -13.06 -17.81 -7.75
N GLN A 529 -12.76 -18.70 -8.69
CA GLN A 529 -12.21 -18.32 -9.98
C GLN A 529 -13.33 -18.22 -11.03
N TYR A 530 -13.39 -17.07 -11.68
CA TYR A 530 -14.31 -16.82 -12.79
C TYR A 530 -13.70 -17.35 -14.10
N GLY A 531 -14.28 -18.39 -14.68
CA GLY A 531 -13.75 -19.02 -15.91
C GLY A 531 -13.89 -18.20 -17.21
N GLY A 532 -14.47 -17.00 -17.12
CA GLY A 532 -14.62 -16.07 -18.23
C GLY A 532 -13.58 -14.96 -18.26
N SER A 533 -13.84 -13.94 -19.06
CA SER A 533 -13.02 -12.74 -19.20
C SER A 533 -13.76 -11.51 -18.67
N VAL A 534 -13.10 -10.72 -17.84
CA VAL A 534 -13.61 -9.43 -17.36
C VAL A 534 -12.78 -8.32 -17.98
N GLN A 535 -13.46 -7.36 -18.60
CA GLN A 535 -12.85 -6.18 -19.19
C GLN A 535 -13.13 -4.97 -18.31
N VAL A 536 -12.12 -4.15 -18.09
CA VAL A 536 -12.23 -2.88 -17.38
C VAL A 536 -11.70 -1.77 -18.29
N PHE A 537 -12.51 -0.74 -18.46
CA PHE A 537 -12.15 0.51 -19.14
C PHE A 537 -12.11 1.63 -18.11
N SER A 538 -11.13 2.54 -18.23
CA SER A 538 -11.08 3.76 -17.43
C SER A 538 -10.61 4.93 -18.29
N ALA A 539 -11.22 6.09 -18.09
CA ALA A 539 -10.79 7.37 -18.64
C ALA A 539 -10.83 8.43 -17.54
N ALA A 540 -9.72 9.12 -17.32
CA ALA A 540 -9.61 10.17 -16.31
C ALA A 540 -9.09 11.47 -16.92
N ILE A 541 -9.62 12.58 -16.45
CA ILE A 541 -9.14 13.92 -16.75
C ILE A 541 -8.78 14.63 -15.44
N GLU A 542 -7.56 15.11 -15.35
CA GLU A 542 -7.13 16.05 -14.32
C GLU A 542 -6.95 17.44 -14.97
N GLN A 543 -7.67 18.43 -14.45
CA GLN A 543 -7.63 19.80 -14.90
C GLN A 543 -7.36 20.74 -13.76
N LYS A 544 -6.27 21.52 -13.85
CA LYS A 544 -5.95 22.59 -12.92
C LYS A 544 -6.21 23.95 -13.57
N LEU A 545 -7.08 24.74 -12.96
CA LEU A 545 -7.40 26.07 -13.39
C LEU A 545 -6.81 27.07 -12.40
N LYS A 546 -6.16 28.13 -12.90
CA LYS A 546 -5.55 29.16 -12.08
C LYS A 546 -5.95 30.55 -12.57
N PHE A 547 -6.58 31.32 -11.70
CA PHE A 547 -7.03 32.70 -11.97
C PHE A 547 -6.49 33.63 -10.85
N GLY A 548 -5.27 34.12 -11.06
CA GLY A 548 -4.58 34.92 -10.02
C GLY A 548 -4.28 34.08 -8.77
N ILE A 549 -4.88 34.44 -7.64
CA ILE A 549 -4.77 33.71 -6.37
C ILE A 549 -5.75 32.53 -6.29
N TRP A 550 -6.76 32.49 -7.12
CA TRP A 550 -7.77 31.43 -7.15
C TRP A 550 -7.29 30.26 -7.98
N ASN A 551 -7.40 29.09 -7.39
CA ASN A 551 -7.05 27.81 -8.01
C ASN A 551 -8.24 26.85 -7.89
N TRP A 552 -8.48 26.08 -8.92
CA TRP A 552 -9.51 25.07 -8.95
C TRP A 552 -8.98 23.82 -9.65
N ASN A 553 -8.72 22.78 -8.87
CA ASN A 553 -8.20 21.50 -9.34
C ASN A 553 -9.33 20.48 -9.37
N ASN A 554 -9.49 19.79 -10.48
CA ASN A 554 -10.53 18.80 -10.67
C ASN A 554 -9.92 17.52 -11.22
N THR A 555 -10.36 16.38 -10.70
CA THR A 555 -10.11 15.05 -11.25
C THR A 555 -11.46 14.37 -11.47
N VAL A 556 -11.73 13.95 -12.68
CA VAL A 556 -12.93 13.21 -13.04
C VAL A 556 -12.50 11.89 -13.65
N THR A 557 -12.94 10.78 -13.07
CA THR A 557 -12.64 9.43 -13.54
C THR A 557 -13.92 8.71 -13.90
N TYR A 558 -14.05 8.33 -15.16
CA TYR A 558 -15.07 7.42 -15.64
C TYR A 558 -14.46 6.02 -15.80
N GLN A 559 -15.16 4.99 -15.31
CA GLN A 559 -14.72 3.61 -15.44
C GLN A 559 -15.91 2.68 -15.66
N LYS A 560 -15.68 1.60 -16.36
CA LYS A 560 -16.70 0.60 -16.63
C LYS A 560 -16.09 -0.80 -16.64
N THR A 561 -16.77 -1.72 -16.00
CA THR A 561 -16.46 -3.15 -16.01
C THR A 561 -17.49 -3.90 -16.85
N SER A 562 -17.08 -4.97 -17.52
CA SER A 562 -17.99 -5.86 -18.23
C SER A 562 -18.76 -6.80 -17.29
N ASN A 563 -18.31 -6.97 -16.05
CA ASN A 563 -18.96 -7.80 -15.04
C ASN A 563 -18.85 -7.16 -13.64
N THR A 564 -19.95 -6.59 -13.18
CA THR A 564 -20.05 -5.88 -11.90
C THR A 564 -20.08 -6.82 -10.69
N ASP A 565 -20.39 -8.10 -10.87
CA ASP A 565 -20.43 -9.09 -9.78
C ASP A 565 -19.01 -9.54 -9.41
N ILE A 566 -18.08 -9.50 -10.38
CA ILE A 566 -16.68 -9.90 -10.19
C ILE A 566 -15.80 -8.70 -9.80
N ILE A 567 -15.96 -7.58 -10.51
CA ILE A 567 -15.20 -6.34 -10.27
C ILE A 567 -16.21 -5.18 -10.18
N PRO A 568 -16.85 -4.98 -9.02
CA PRO A 568 -17.75 -3.86 -8.82
C PRO A 568 -16.97 -2.55 -8.72
N LEU A 569 -17.39 -1.54 -9.49
CA LEU A 569 -16.77 -0.22 -9.55
C LEU A 569 -17.84 0.87 -9.66
N PRO A 570 -17.67 2.03 -9.01
CA PRO A 570 -18.47 3.21 -9.32
C PRO A 570 -18.15 3.70 -10.75
N GLU A 571 -19.16 3.99 -11.56
CA GLU A 571 -18.93 4.39 -12.95
C GLU A 571 -18.26 5.76 -13.08
N LEU A 572 -18.57 6.69 -12.17
CA LEU A 572 -18.02 8.04 -12.17
C LEU A 572 -17.54 8.42 -10.77
N SER A 573 -16.33 8.94 -10.68
CA SER A 573 -15.75 9.54 -9.48
C SER A 573 -15.28 10.95 -9.78
N VAL A 574 -15.52 11.88 -8.87
CA VAL A 574 -15.14 13.29 -8.99
C VAL A 574 -14.45 13.73 -7.73
N TYR A 575 -13.26 14.26 -7.87
CA TYR A 575 -12.58 15.06 -6.87
C TYR A 575 -12.47 16.49 -7.35
N SER A 576 -12.81 17.44 -6.50
CA SER A 576 -12.75 18.87 -6.82
C SER A 576 -12.19 19.64 -5.63
N ASN A 577 -11.16 20.45 -5.86
CA ASN A 577 -10.52 21.26 -4.82
C ASN A 577 -10.43 22.71 -5.29
N MET A 578 -11.16 23.57 -4.64
CA MET A 578 -11.21 25.00 -4.92
C MET A 578 -10.56 25.78 -3.77
N PHE A 579 -9.51 26.53 -4.05
CA PHE A 579 -8.75 27.21 -3.03
C PHE A 579 -8.14 28.55 -3.48
N LEU A 580 -7.92 29.41 -2.52
CA LEU A 580 -7.11 30.60 -2.63
C LEU A 580 -5.68 30.27 -2.22
N TYR A 581 -4.70 30.67 -3.03
CA TYR A 581 -3.27 30.49 -2.77
C TYR A 581 -2.55 31.80 -2.93
N PHE A 582 -2.00 32.32 -1.85
CA PHE A 582 -1.36 33.63 -1.83
C PHE A 582 -0.26 33.71 -0.76
N HIS A 583 0.57 34.74 -0.88
CA HIS A 583 1.55 35.09 0.12
C HIS A 583 0.99 36.20 0.99
N ALA A 584 0.76 35.92 2.27
CA ALA A 584 0.48 36.88 3.28
C ALA A 584 1.82 37.35 3.89
N PHE A 585 2.10 38.63 3.85
CA PHE A 585 3.42 39.14 4.19
C PHE A 585 4.54 38.51 3.30
N LYS A 586 5.80 38.80 3.58
CA LYS A 586 6.92 38.27 2.72
C LYS A 586 7.23 36.79 2.88
N ALA A 587 6.79 36.16 3.97
CA ALA A 587 7.27 34.83 4.36
C ALA A 587 6.17 33.77 4.49
N LEU A 588 4.90 34.14 4.68
CA LEU A 588 3.81 33.22 4.94
C LEU A 588 3.07 32.91 3.64
N THR A 589 3.12 31.66 3.21
CA THR A 589 2.26 31.15 2.14
C THR A 589 0.99 30.57 2.75
N VAL A 590 -0.16 30.99 2.25
CA VAL A 590 -1.48 30.59 2.73
C VAL A 590 -2.25 29.91 1.61
N GLN A 591 -2.83 28.77 1.94
CA GLN A 591 -3.81 28.07 1.12
C GLN A 591 -5.07 27.88 1.98
N ILE A 592 -6.19 28.44 1.55
CA ILE A 592 -7.50 28.25 2.18
C ILE A 592 -8.47 27.75 1.13
N GLY A 593 -9.17 26.66 1.40
CA GLY A 593 -10.01 26.05 0.39
C GLY A 593 -11.02 25.05 0.92
N VAL A 594 -11.75 24.52 -0.05
CA VAL A 594 -12.74 23.46 0.12
C VAL A 594 -12.40 22.38 -0.89
N ASP A 595 -12.34 21.14 -0.44
CA ASP A 595 -12.30 20.00 -1.34
C ASP A 595 -13.54 19.09 -1.15
N VAL A 596 -13.85 18.38 -2.21
CA VAL A 596 -15.05 17.55 -2.33
C VAL A 596 -14.69 16.25 -3.03
N ASP A 597 -15.07 15.13 -2.43
CA ASP A 597 -15.07 13.80 -3.02
C ASP A 597 -16.50 13.34 -3.25
N TRP A 598 -16.76 12.78 -4.42
CA TRP A 598 -18.04 12.20 -4.79
C TRP A 598 -17.87 11.07 -5.80
N TYR A 599 -18.69 10.03 -5.69
CA TYR A 599 -18.78 8.96 -6.68
C TYR A 599 -20.20 8.41 -6.81
N THR A 600 -20.49 7.81 -7.96
CA THR A 600 -21.82 7.24 -8.26
C THR A 600 -22.16 6.07 -7.34
N LYS A 601 -23.43 5.90 -7.08
CA LYS A 601 -23.97 4.76 -6.31
C LYS A 601 -23.73 3.45 -7.05
N TYR A 602 -23.17 2.46 -6.36
CA TYR A 602 -22.90 1.12 -6.91
C TYR A 602 -23.05 0.06 -5.83
N THR A 603 -23.12 -1.23 -6.23
CA THR A 603 -23.06 -2.35 -5.30
C THR A 603 -21.61 -2.55 -4.89
N GLY A 604 -21.23 -2.05 -3.71
CA GLY A 604 -19.85 -2.12 -3.20
C GLY A 604 -19.49 -3.53 -2.72
N LEU A 605 -18.19 -3.81 -2.60
CA LEU A 605 -17.71 -4.99 -1.90
C LEU A 605 -17.98 -4.85 -0.40
N ALA A 606 -18.36 -5.94 0.26
CA ALA A 606 -18.37 -6.02 1.72
C ALA A 606 -16.98 -6.44 2.24
N TYR A 607 -16.74 -6.26 3.54
CA TYR A 607 -15.46 -6.58 4.16
C TYR A 607 -15.60 -7.70 5.18
N GLN A 608 -14.71 -8.71 5.12
CA GLN A 608 -14.64 -9.82 6.07
C GLN A 608 -13.41 -9.66 7.00
N PRO A 609 -13.63 -9.41 8.30
CA PRO A 609 -12.56 -9.18 9.27
C PRO A 609 -11.57 -10.34 9.42
N ALA A 610 -12.05 -11.59 9.54
CA ALA A 610 -11.18 -12.73 9.84
C ALA A 610 -10.12 -12.99 8.76
N THR A 611 -10.45 -12.73 7.51
CA THR A 611 -9.56 -12.95 6.36
C THR A 611 -9.00 -11.67 5.79
N MET A 612 -9.42 -10.49 6.30
CA MET A 612 -9.08 -9.16 5.76
C MET A 612 -9.36 -9.02 4.26
N THR A 613 -10.46 -9.62 3.80
CA THR A 613 -10.80 -9.68 2.37
C THR A 613 -12.04 -8.83 2.05
N PHE A 614 -12.04 -8.30 0.82
CA PHE A 614 -13.22 -7.64 0.26
C PHE A 614 -13.93 -8.65 -0.64
N HIS A 615 -15.22 -8.88 -0.38
CA HIS A 615 -16.01 -9.93 -1.03
C HIS A 615 -17.28 -9.38 -1.67
N SER A 616 -17.82 -10.11 -2.64
CA SER A 616 -19.11 -9.79 -3.25
C SER A 616 -20.24 -9.97 -2.23
N GLN A 617 -21.23 -9.10 -2.31
CA GLN A 617 -22.43 -9.23 -1.47
C GLN A 617 -23.36 -10.31 -2.01
N GLY A 618 -24.25 -10.85 -1.15
CA GLY A 618 -25.29 -11.79 -1.53
C GLY A 618 -26.53 -11.11 -2.13
N ALA A 619 -27.69 -11.78 -2.01
CA ALA A 619 -28.97 -11.34 -2.58
C ALA A 619 -29.45 -9.99 -2.02
N ASP A 620 -29.15 -9.70 -0.76
CA ASP A 620 -29.56 -8.47 -0.05
C ASP A 620 -28.50 -7.36 -0.14
N ALA A 621 -27.91 -7.22 -1.31
CA ALA A 621 -26.80 -6.31 -1.54
C ALA A 621 -27.15 -4.84 -1.29
N VAL A 622 -26.39 -4.20 -0.41
CA VAL A 622 -26.49 -2.78 -0.10
C VAL A 622 -25.68 -1.96 -1.11
N LYS A 623 -26.30 -0.90 -1.63
CA LYS A 623 -25.61 0.05 -2.51
C LYS A 623 -25.02 1.19 -1.70
N VAL A 624 -23.75 1.45 -1.90
CA VAL A 624 -22.98 2.56 -1.29
C VAL A 624 -22.67 3.65 -2.31
N GLY A 625 -22.26 4.82 -1.82
CA GLY A 625 -21.94 5.97 -2.67
C GLY A 625 -23.09 6.96 -2.86
N ASN A 626 -22.93 7.88 -3.81
CA ASN A 626 -23.83 9.00 -4.09
C ASN A 626 -24.03 9.95 -2.89
N PHE A 627 -22.98 10.11 -2.08
CA PHE A 627 -22.92 11.16 -1.07
C PHE A 627 -21.71 12.06 -1.34
N ILE A 628 -21.86 13.31 -0.96
CA ILE A 628 -20.79 14.29 -1.07
C ILE A 628 -20.03 14.29 0.25
N ASN A 629 -18.71 14.12 0.20
CA ASN A 629 -17.83 14.33 1.33
C ASN A 629 -17.04 15.62 1.10
N SER A 630 -17.27 16.65 1.92
CA SER A 630 -16.61 17.94 1.76
C SER A 630 -15.78 18.31 2.98
N ASN A 631 -14.60 18.86 2.73
CA ASN A 631 -13.66 19.31 3.75
C ASN A 631 -13.32 20.78 3.53
N VAL A 632 -13.22 21.53 4.62
CA VAL A 632 -12.73 22.91 4.61
C VAL A 632 -11.40 22.95 5.33
N TYR A 633 -10.42 23.63 4.75
CA TYR A 633 -9.09 23.63 5.30
C TYR A 633 -8.37 24.98 5.14
N LEU A 634 -7.43 25.21 6.03
CA LEU A 634 -6.42 26.26 5.99
C LEU A 634 -5.05 25.59 6.14
N THR A 635 -4.21 25.71 5.13
CA THR A 635 -2.82 25.27 5.17
C THR A 635 -1.90 26.46 5.06
N CYS A 636 -0.91 26.52 5.91
CA CYS A 636 0.09 27.57 5.93
C CYS A 636 1.50 27.01 5.85
N LYS A 637 2.38 27.72 5.15
CA LYS A 637 3.82 27.44 5.11
C LYS A 637 4.60 28.69 5.49
N LEU A 638 5.36 28.59 6.56
CA LEU A 638 6.26 29.64 7.03
C LEU A 638 7.70 29.11 7.00
N TYR A 639 8.50 29.52 6.02
CA TYR A 639 9.84 28.98 5.77
C TYR A 639 9.83 27.44 5.65
N LYS A 640 10.36 26.76 6.67
CA LYS A 640 10.50 25.29 6.75
C LYS A 640 9.37 24.63 7.53
N VAL A 641 8.44 25.40 8.09
CA VAL A 641 7.32 24.91 8.88
C VAL A 641 6.04 24.96 8.05
N ARG A 642 5.32 23.85 8.00
CA ARG A 642 3.98 23.75 7.43
C ARG A 642 3.01 23.38 8.54
N PHE A 643 1.84 24.01 8.55
CA PHE A 643 0.76 23.62 9.44
C PHE A 643 -0.59 23.73 8.73
N PHE A 644 -1.54 22.92 9.17
CA PHE A 644 -2.90 23.02 8.67
C PHE A 644 -3.92 22.86 9.80
N VAL A 645 -5.10 23.41 9.55
CA VAL A 645 -6.34 23.17 10.29
C VAL A 645 -7.38 22.75 9.27
N MET A 646 -8.11 21.68 9.56
CA MET A 646 -9.14 21.16 8.66
C MET A 646 -10.37 20.72 9.45
N CYS A 647 -11.55 21.00 8.89
CA CYS A 647 -12.81 20.39 9.27
C CYS A 647 -13.19 19.38 8.19
N SER A 648 -13.03 18.10 8.48
CA SER A 648 -13.41 17.01 7.57
C SER A 648 -14.89 16.69 7.70
N HIS A 649 -15.51 16.21 6.60
CA HIS A 649 -16.93 15.87 6.49
C HIS A 649 -17.84 17.02 7.00
N LEU A 650 -17.53 18.24 6.58
CA LEU A 650 -18.25 19.45 7.02
C LEU A 650 -19.75 19.35 6.80
N ASN A 651 -20.15 18.77 5.68
CA ASN A 651 -21.53 18.63 5.23
C ASN A 651 -22.27 17.40 5.77
N GLN A 652 -21.76 16.75 6.82
CA GLN A 652 -22.42 15.61 7.45
C GLN A 652 -23.90 15.91 7.73
N GLY A 653 -24.80 15.09 7.15
CA GLY A 653 -26.24 15.19 7.34
C GLY A 653 -26.97 16.30 6.56
N TRP A 654 -26.27 17.07 5.67
CA TRP A 654 -26.93 18.17 4.93
C TRP A 654 -27.77 17.69 3.75
N PHE A 655 -27.27 16.73 2.95
CA PHE A 655 -27.92 16.29 1.71
C PHE A 655 -28.35 14.83 1.76
N SER A 656 -27.51 13.95 2.28
CA SER A 656 -27.77 12.53 2.43
C SER A 656 -27.19 12.04 3.75
N LYS A 657 -27.89 11.14 4.39
CA LYS A 657 -27.38 10.44 5.56
C LYS A 657 -26.76 9.06 5.19
N ASN A 658 -26.84 8.67 3.93
CA ASN A 658 -26.23 7.41 3.45
C ASN A 658 -24.74 7.61 3.11
N TYR A 659 -23.90 7.89 4.13
CA TYR A 659 -22.48 8.11 3.96
C TYR A 659 -21.64 6.87 4.32
N PHE A 660 -21.92 5.76 3.61
CA PHE A 660 -21.17 4.51 3.73
C PHE A 660 -20.14 4.38 2.62
N SER A 661 -18.90 4.04 2.98
CA SER A 661 -17.84 3.70 2.01
C SER A 661 -17.81 2.21 1.68
N LEU A 662 -18.13 1.37 2.65
CA LEU A 662 -18.39 -0.07 2.51
C LEU A 662 -19.76 -0.36 3.14
N PRO A 663 -20.45 -1.45 2.75
CA PRO A 663 -21.67 -1.89 3.41
C PRO A 663 -21.46 -1.99 4.92
N HIS A 664 -22.33 -1.37 5.71
CA HIS A 664 -22.30 -1.30 7.18
C HIS A 664 -21.10 -0.58 7.80
N TYR A 665 -20.22 0.05 7.01
CA TYR A 665 -19.10 0.85 7.49
C TYR A 665 -19.27 2.31 7.07
N PRO A 666 -19.84 3.15 7.95
CA PRO A 666 -19.97 4.57 7.65
C PRO A 666 -18.62 5.28 7.69
N VAL A 667 -18.47 6.35 6.89
CA VAL A 667 -17.28 7.21 6.95
C VAL A 667 -17.24 7.99 8.27
N ASP A 668 -16.07 8.51 8.61
CA ASP A 668 -15.88 9.32 9.81
C ASP A 668 -16.90 10.48 9.87
N PRO A 669 -17.48 10.75 11.03
CA PRO A 669 -18.30 11.92 11.24
C PRO A 669 -17.46 13.19 11.12
N ARG A 670 -18.11 14.37 11.19
CA ARG A 670 -17.43 15.66 11.17
C ARG A 670 -16.36 15.75 12.25
N GLN A 671 -15.12 16.07 11.85
CA GLN A 671 -13.97 16.14 12.75
C GLN A 671 -13.09 17.33 12.44
N PHE A 672 -12.50 17.91 13.49
CA PHE A 672 -11.41 18.87 13.36
C PHE A 672 -10.07 18.14 13.39
N ARG A 673 -9.18 18.51 12.47
CA ARG A 673 -7.84 17.94 12.35
C ARG A 673 -6.82 19.07 12.28
N LEU A 674 -5.66 18.82 12.88
CA LEU A 674 -4.53 19.72 12.94
C LEU A 674 -3.28 18.99 12.50
N GLY A 675 -2.37 19.65 11.83
CA GLY A 675 -1.10 19.05 11.50
C GLY A 675 0.03 20.06 11.43
N LEU A 676 1.22 19.59 11.78
CA LEU A 676 2.46 20.35 11.77
C LEU A 676 3.55 19.52 11.07
N SER A 677 4.31 20.11 10.17
CA SER A 677 5.51 19.50 9.60
C SER A 677 6.65 20.49 9.61
N ILE A 678 7.83 20.02 9.97
CA ILE A 678 9.05 20.81 10.01
C ILE A 678 10.11 20.12 9.15
N ASP A 679 10.66 20.85 8.19
CA ASP A 679 11.77 20.41 7.35
C ASP A 679 13.05 21.08 7.82
N PHE A 680 14.00 20.31 8.37
CA PHE A 680 15.27 20.82 8.88
C PHE A 680 16.35 20.87 7.78
N ALA A 681 16.05 20.47 6.54
CA ALA A 681 16.96 20.63 5.42
C ALA A 681 17.13 22.12 5.05
N ASN A 682 18.35 22.54 4.77
CA ASN A 682 18.63 23.88 4.29
C ASN A 682 18.59 23.95 2.77
#